data_0bb5f3d7e86b80e853cdb392369ec4c9
#
_entry.id   0bb5f3d7e86b80e853cdb392369ec4c9
#
_cell.length_a   1.000
_cell.length_b   1.000
_cell.length_c   1.000
_cell.angle_alpha   90.00
_cell.angle_beta   90.00
_cell.angle_gamma   90.00
#
_symmetry.space_group_name_H-M   'P 1'
#
loop_
_entity.id
_entity.type
_entity.pdbx_description
1 polymer ?
#
loop_
_entity_poly.entity_id
_entity_poly.type
_entity_poly.pdbx_seq_one_letter_code
_entity_poly.pdbx_strand_id
1 'polypeptide(L)'
;MTLREAKVLHAQLVEEIRRHDHAYYVEGRQLVTDREYDLLFKELQELEKKFPYLVTPKSPTQRVGGAPSEKFARVRHLVPMLSLDKVEAAEHPASAEEPNRDKRNLAQDENTLAGLGAWDATVRKHLGRDNVEYIMEPKVDGVSIGVHYRHGKLTLGVTRGDGAEGDDITANLKTVRAIPLELNLKNPPTLLEVRGEAYMPMKEFEAINARLSAAGEKPFPNARNATAGTLKQLDPKLVAQRPIRAVFYAVGAVEGVEFKKHSEMLERLAKFGLPTQKLWWVCNGIDEVLKVYREKVVAHYDEDKDLRRQLPYEIDGIVLKVNTLADWARIPGRARAPGWAIVHKPVPWITPAETVLKAITVQVGRTGVLTPVAELEPVFVQGSTISRATLHNEDEIRRKDIRIGDTVVIRKAGMVIPEIFEVVKTKRPPGAKEFDLFKHVGGKCPACGGPIAKEKLKSGRAELPLGQDAQQRVSTDDEEVAWRCQNIAGCPAQLTRRVEYFAHRKALDIESLGGIVAEKLVERGLVKEPLDLFDLKLEQLAKLNLGTDDEPRVFGEKNATKVLEALQRAKTAPLSRWIQALAIADVGEATAKQLAATHDSLEALAHSEVLRDIRDLGAKESERAEISPRSRKNPPKNETEKAKREKRDAELKAEGAEIESRLETGGLKAKLVEVGPVAAASVLDYFASPAGRKVLARIHELKIKPEAEVVKTAASTLGIFAGKTFVLTGTLPTMTRDEAKAKIESLGGKVTGSVSKKTDFVLAGAEAGSKLTKAQELGVKILDEGEFLKLCG
;
A
#
# COMPACT_ATOMS: atom_id res chain seq x y z
N MET A 1 51.97 -5.37 21.45
CA MET A 1 51.43 -5.32 20.11
C MET A 1 51.58 -3.90 19.54
N THR A 2 52.25 -3.79 18.43
CA THR A 2 52.46 -2.54 17.73
C THR A 2 51.17 -2.10 16.97
N LEU A 3 51.09 -0.85 16.57
CA LEU A 3 49.95 -0.34 15.79
C LEU A 3 49.75 -1.11 14.48
N ARG A 4 50.84 -1.52 13.83
CA ARG A 4 50.79 -2.27 12.58
C ARG A 4 50.20 -3.67 12.80
N GLU A 5 50.61 -4.36 13.83
CA GLU A 5 50.09 -5.66 14.24
C GLU A 5 48.59 -5.57 14.62
N ALA A 6 48.23 -4.52 15.37
CA ALA A 6 46.85 -4.29 15.76
C ALA A 6 45.91 -4.06 14.55
N LYS A 7 46.36 -3.32 13.51
CA LYS A 7 45.61 -3.14 12.27
C LYS A 7 45.39 -4.44 11.52
N VAL A 8 46.43 -5.30 11.45
CA VAL A 8 46.34 -6.59 10.77
C VAL A 8 45.37 -7.51 11.50
N LEU A 9 45.55 -7.64 12.83
CA LEU A 9 44.66 -8.49 13.66
C LEU A 9 43.20 -8.01 13.62
N HIS A 10 42.96 -6.71 13.70
CA HIS A 10 41.63 -6.11 13.57
C HIS A 10 40.96 -6.49 12.24
N ALA A 11 41.66 -6.35 11.12
CA ALA A 11 41.15 -6.69 9.79
C ALA A 11 40.82 -8.21 9.70
N GLN A 12 41.66 -9.07 10.26
CA GLN A 12 41.42 -10.52 10.30
C GLN A 12 40.19 -10.89 11.14
N LEU A 13 40.07 -10.35 12.34
CA LEU A 13 38.92 -10.60 13.21
C LEU A 13 37.61 -10.10 12.60
N VAL A 14 37.60 -8.92 12.02
CA VAL A 14 36.43 -8.37 11.33
C VAL A 14 35.98 -9.26 10.18
N GLU A 15 36.93 -9.72 9.35
CA GLU A 15 36.63 -10.59 8.21
C GLU A 15 36.15 -11.97 8.67
N GLU A 16 36.76 -12.54 9.68
CA GLU A 16 36.37 -13.84 10.22
C GLU A 16 34.99 -13.82 10.83
N ILE A 17 34.67 -12.83 11.67
CA ILE A 17 33.32 -12.65 12.24
C ILE A 17 32.30 -12.47 11.14
N ARG A 18 32.58 -11.67 10.09
CA ARG A 18 31.68 -11.50 8.95
C ARG A 18 31.43 -12.80 8.19
N ARG A 19 32.47 -13.62 8.01
CA ARG A 19 32.32 -14.93 7.36
C ARG A 19 31.42 -15.84 8.19
N HIS A 20 31.55 -15.85 9.52
CA HIS A 20 30.71 -16.63 10.41
C HIS A 20 29.27 -16.10 10.44
N ASP A 21 29.07 -14.78 10.50
CA ASP A 21 27.75 -14.14 10.39
C ASP A 21 27.07 -14.54 9.08
N HIS A 22 27.78 -14.46 7.96
CA HIS A 22 27.22 -14.82 6.64
C HIS A 22 26.83 -16.31 6.57
N ALA A 23 27.74 -17.19 6.99
CA ALA A 23 27.48 -18.62 6.99
C ALA A 23 26.26 -18.99 7.85
N TYR A 24 26.14 -18.41 9.05
CA TYR A 24 25.05 -18.71 9.97
C TYR A 24 23.72 -18.06 9.60
N TYR A 25 23.72 -16.74 9.32
CA TYR A 25 22.48 -15.98 9.14
C TYR A 25 21.96 -15.99 7.69
N VAL A 26 22.83 -16.19 6.69
CA VAL A 26 22.47 -16.17 5.26
C VAL A 26 22.44 -17.58 4.68
N GLU A 27 23.48 -18.41 4.96
CA GLU A 27 23.57 -19.76 4.38
C GLU A 27 22.91 -20.83 5.25
N GLY A 28 22.67 -20.57 6.55
CA GLY A 28 22.12 -21.50 7.52
C GLY A 28 23.12 -22.59 7.92
N ARG A 29 24.42 -22.32 7.83
CA ARG A 29 25.52 -23.23 8.21
C ARG A 29 26.29 -22.68 9.40
N GLN A 30 26.42 -23.47 10.46
CA GLN A 30 27.25 -23.13 11.60
C GLN A 30 28.70 -23.61 11.35
N LEU A 31 29.65 -22.69 11.29
CA LEU A 31 31.07 -22.98 11.03
C LEU A 31 31.89 -23.10 12.33
N VAL A 32 31.45 -22.44 13.39
CA VAL A 32 32.04 -22.44 14.72
C VAL A 32 30.96 -22.58 15.79
N THR A 33 31.32 -23.03 16.99
CA THR A 33 30.40 -23.05 18.13
C THR A 33 30.10 -21.61 18.61
N ASP A 34 28.97 -21.41 19.29
CA ASP A 34 28.62 -20.13 19.89
C ASP A 34 29.72 -19.59 20.82
N ARG A 35 30.37 -20.48 21.56
CA ARG A 35 31.49 -20.13 22.46
C ARG A 35 32.71 -19.63 21.68
N GLU A 36 33.06 -20.25 20.56
CA GLU A 36 34.18 -19.80 19.71
C GLU A 36 33.87 -18.46 19.07
N TYR A 37 32.63 -18.28 18.59
CA TYR A 37 32.19 -17.00 18.06
C TYR A 37 32.27 -15.88 19.11
N ASP A 38 31.78 -16.13 20.35
CA ASP A 38 31.82 -15.16 21.44
C ASP A 38 33.27 -14.78 21.81
N LEU A 39 34.20 -15.71 21.73
CA LEU A 39 35.64 -15.44 21.98
C LEU A 39 36.21 -14.51 20.91
N LEU A 40 35.94 -14.76 19.62
CA LEU A 40 36.38 -13.89 18.51
C LEU A 40 35.79 -12.48 18.64
N PHE A 41 34.49 -12.38 18.96
CA PHE A 41 33.81 -11.11 19.15
C PHE A 41 34.38 -10.33 20.35
N LYS A 42 34.67 -11.00 21.46
CA LYS A 42 35.28 -10.40 22.65
C LYS A 42 36.70 -9.92 22.35
N GLU A 43 37.49 -10.70 21.63
CA GLU A 43 38.83 -10.31 21.22
C GLU A 43 38.82 -9.06 20.38
N LEU A 44 37.88 -8.94 19.43
CA LEU A 44 37.69 -7.73 18.62
C LEU A 44 37.32 -6.54 19.51
N GLN A 45 36.40 -6.71 20.46
CA GLN A 45 36.01 -5.63 21.40
C GLN A 45 37.17 -5.15 22.26
N GLU A 46 37.97 -6.06 22.79
CA GLU A 46 39.16 -5.70 23.58
C GLU A 46 40.21 -4.99 22.76
N LEU A 47 40.40 -5.41 21.50
CA LEU A 47 41.32 -4.76 20.57
C LEU A 47 40.87 -3.34 20.23
N GLU A 48 39.57 -3.14 19.95
CA GLU A 48 38.99 -1.84 19.66
C GLU A 48 38.97 -0.91 20.87
N LYS A 49 38.79 -1.46 22.09
CA LYS A 49 38.91 -0.70 23.32
C LYS A 49 40.36 -0.21 23.57
N LYS A 50 41.36 -1.05 23.23
CA LYS A 50 42.76 -0.70 23.34
C LYS A 50 43.25 0.28 22.27
N PHE A 51 42.64 0.20 21.08
CA PHE A 51 42.97 1.01 19.92
C PHE A 51 41.72 1.65 19.29
N PRO A 52 41.11 2.67 19.90
CA PRO A 52 39.83 3.26 19.47
C PRO A 52 39.81 3.78 18.03
N TYR A 53 40.94 4.18 17.47
CA TYR A 53 41.05 4.63 16.08
C TYR A 53 40.94 3.50 15.05
N LEU A 54 40.91 2.23 15.44
CA LEU A 54 40.61 1.09 14.58
C LEU A 54 39.09 0.89 14.39
N VAL A 55 38.30 1.41 15.32
CA VAL A 55 36.85 1.34 15.24
C VAL A 55 36.37 2.06 13.98
N THR A 56 35.67 1.32 13.14
CA THR A 56 35.04 1.86 11.93
C THR A 56 33.53 1.61 11.97
N PRO A 57 32.70 2.39 11.27
CA PRO A 57 31.27 2.10 11.14
C PRO A 57 30.95 0.71 10.56
N LYS A 58 31.98 0.06 10.02
CA LYS A 58 31.92 -1.28 9.44
C LYS A 58 32.21 -2.41 10.43
N SER A 59 32.76 -2.13 11.59
CA SER A 59 33.10 -3.16 12.58
C SER A 59 31.82 -3.86 13.05
N PRO A 60 31.83 -5.20 13.17
CA PRO A 60 30.75 -5.95 13.78
C PRO A 60 30.32 -5.42 15.15
N THR A 61 31.24 -4.84 15.91
CA THR A 61 30.97 -4.25 17.24
C THR A 61 30.10 -2.99 17.17
N GLN A 62 30.02 -2.33 16.01
CA GLN A 62 29.23 -1.11 15.80
C GLN A 62 27.77 -1.39 15.37
N ARG A 63 27.35 -2.67 15.28
CA ARG A 63 25.95 -3.02 14.94
C ARG A 63 24.95 -2.56 16.01
N VAL A 64 25.35 -2.53 17.28
CA VAL A 64 24.52 -2.16 18.43
C VAL A 64 24.98 -0.82 18.98
N GLY A 65 25.04 0.20 18.15
CA GLY A 65 25.43 1.55 18.56
C GLY A 65 24.32 2.54 18.28
N GLY A 66 23.84 3.23 19.31
CA GLY A 66 22.87 4.31 19.22
C GLY A 66 22.16 4.55 20.56
N ALA A 67 21.94 5.81 20.92
CA ALA A 67 21.01 6.14 21.99
C ALA A 67 19.57 5.81 21.55
N PRO A 68 18.67 5.45 22.49
CA PRO A 68 17.26 5.32 22.19
C PRO A 68 16.73 6.60 21.52
N SER A 69 15.95 6.44 20.44
CA SER A 69 15.29 7.55 19.77
C SER A 69 13.99 7.90 20.47
N GLU A 70 13.60 9.16 20.49
CA GLU A 70 12.27 9.55 20.99
C GLU A 70 11.18 9.29 19.94
N LYS A 71 11.53 9.29 18.64
CA LYS A 71 10.61 9.11 17.50
C LYS A 71 11.40 8.72 16.27
N PHE A 72 10.79 7.90 15.39
CA PHE A 72 11.35 7.65 14.06
C PHE A 72 11.10 8.84 13.14
N ALA A 73 12.14 9.25 12.40
CA ALA A 73 12.01 10.23 11.34
C ALA A 73 11.25 9.62 10.15
N ARG A 74 10.44 10.44 9.47
CA ARG A 74 9.79 10.02 8.22
C ARG A 74 10.75 10.27 7.05
N VAL A 75 10.83 9.32 6.15
CA VAL A 75 11.69 9.39 4.97
C VAL A 75 10.87 9.06 3.73
N ARG A 76 10.96 9.90 2.71
CA ARG A 76 10.34 9.68 1.41
C ARG A 76 11.16 8.65 0.62
N HIS A 77 10.47 7.66 0.03
CA HIS A 77 11.12 6.69 -0.84
C HIS A 77 11.59 7.32 -2.15
N LEU A 78 12.80 6.96 -2.60
CA LEU A 78 13.32 7.40 -3.90
C LEU A 78 12.46 6.88 -5.06
N VAL A 79 11.96 5.65 -4.92
CA VAL A 79 10.98 5.02 -5.80
C VAL A 79 9.85 4.49 -4.92
N PRO A 80 8.57 4.71 -5.22
CA PRO A 80 7.46 4.22 -4.40
C PRO A 80 7.54 2.72 -4.12
N MET A 81 7.26 2.30 -2.88
CA MET A 81 7.16 0.89 -2.48
C MET A 81 5.71 0.41 -2.64
N LEU A 82 5.36 0.01 -3.86
CA LEU A 82 4.01 -0.40 -4.21
C LEU A 82 3.59 -1.71 -3.52
N SER A 83 2.29 -1.90 -3.36
CA SER A 83 1.68 -3.20 -3.02
C SER A 83 1.63 -4.08 -4.27
N LEU A 84 1.20 -5.34 -4.11
CA LEU A 84 0.95 -6.25 -5.23
C LEU A 84 -0.55 -6.51 -5.33
N ASP A 85 -1.06 -6.54 -6.57
CA ASP A 85 -2.43 -6.98 -6.83
C ASP A 85 -2.54 -8.50 -6.63
N LYS A 86 -3.74 -8.94 -6.24
CA LYS A 86 -4.07 -10.36 -6.12
C LYS A 86 -4.77 -10.85 -7.38
N VAL A 87 -4.58 -12.12 -7.68
CA VAL A 87 -5.41 -12.81 -8.69
C VAL A 87 -6.86 -12.76 -8.24
N GLU A 88 -7.74 -12.28 -9.11
CA GLU A 88 -9.18 -12.36 -8.92
C GLU A 88 -9.64 -13.76 -9.35
N ALA A 89 -10.45 -14.42 -8.52
CA ALA A 89 -11.06 -15.70 -8.91
C ALA A 89 -12.00 -15.47 -10.10
N ALA A 90 -11.96 -16.32 -11.11
CA ALA A 90 -12.95 -16.30 -12.16
C ALA A 90 -14.34 -16.61 -11.55
N GLU A 91 -15.38 -15.89 -12.02
CA GLU A 91 -16.76 -16.00 -11.53
C GLU A 91 -17.42 -17.32 -12.01
N HIS A 92 -16.99 -18.45 -11.45
CA HIS A 92 -17.79 -19.67 -11.50
C HIS A 92 -17.98 -20.18 -10.07
N PRO A 93 -19.21 -20.30 -9.59
CA PRO A 93 -19.47 -20.97 -8.32
C PRO A 93 -18.98 -22.41 -8.45
N ALA A 94 -17.96 -22.77 -7.66
CA ALA A 94 -17.66 -24.17 -7.43
C ALA A 94 -18.98 -24.78 -6.93
N SER A 95 -19.50 -25.79 -7.64
CA SER A 95 -20.76 -26.41 -7.31
C SER A 95 -20.72 -26.86 -5.85
N ALA A 96 -21.70 -26.42 -5.08
CA ALA A 96 -21.86 -26.76 -3.66
C ALA A 96 -22.10 -28.29 -3.44
N GLU A 97 -22.09 -29.06 -4.50
CA GLU A 97 -22.49 -30.46 -4.55
C GLU A 97 -21.33 -31.46 -4.38
N GLU A 98 -20.07 -31.03 -4.36
CA GLU A 98 -18.99 -32.00 -4.13
C GLU A 98 -18.78 -32.27 -2.63
N PRO A 99 -19.02 -33.51 -2.17
CA PRO A 99 -18.96 -33.87 -0.74
C PRO A 99 -17.51 -33.95 -0.21
N ASN A 100 -16.51 -33.94 -1.06
CA ASN A 100 -15.11 -34.07 -0.68
C ASN A 100 -14.44 -32.68 -0.62
N ARG A 101 -14.05 -32.24 0.59
CA ARG A 101 -13.43 -30.95 0.90
C ARG A 101 -12.16 -30.70 0.06
N ASP A 102 -11.34 -31.71 -0.13
CA ASP A 102 -10.05 -31.57 -0.85
C ASP A 102 -10.29 -31.34 -2.34
N LYS A 103 -11.28 -32.02 -2.92
CA LYS A 103 -11.68 -31.79 -4.32
C LYS A 103 -12.28 -30.40 -4.54
N ARG A 104 -13.11 -29.90 -3.60
CA ARG A 104 -13.64 -28.52 -3.65
C ARG A 104 -12.52 -27.47 -3.59
N ASN A 105 -11.55 -27.64 -2.70
CA ASN A 105 -10.42 -26.73 -2.58
C ASN A 105 -9.56 -26.71 -3.85
N LEU A 106 -9.32 -27.88 -4.45
CA LEU A 106 -8.60 -27.99 -5.72
C LEU A 106 -9.36 -27.34 -6.87
N ALA A 107 -10.67 -27.58 -6.98
CA ALA A 107 -11.51 -26.93 -8.01
C ALA A 107 -11.56 -25.41 -7.85
N GLN A 108 -11.63 -24.91 -6.63
CA GLN A 108 -11.59 -23.47 -6.34
C GLN A 108 -10.22 -22.86 -6.64
N ASP A 109 -9.13 -23.60 -6.39
CA ASP A 109 -7.78 -23.19 -6.74
C ASP A 109 -7.60 -23.12 -8.26
N GLU A 110 -8.09 -24.11 -9.01
CA GLU A 110 -8.09 -24.11 -10.50
C GLU A 110 -8.87 -22.91 -11.07
N ASN A 111 -10.03 -22.55 -10.49
CA ASN A 111 -10.77 -21.35 -10.88
C ASN A 111 -9.95 -20.07 -10.61
N THR A 112 -9.20 -20.03 -9.51
CA THR A 112 -8.32 -18.90 -9.21
C THR A 112 -7.13 -18.85 -10.16
N LEU A 113 -6.61 -20.02 -10.62
CA LEU A 113 -5.56 -20.09 -11.61
C LEU A 113 -5.97 -19.54 -12.98
N ALA A 114 -7.27 -19.59 -13.33
CA ALA A 114 -7.78 -18.93 -14.54
C ALA A 114 -7.53 -17.40 -14.51
N GLY A 115 -7.52 -16.78 -13.34
CA GLY A 115 -7.15 -15.38 -13.17
C GLY A 115 -5.69 -15.06 -13.50
N LEU A 116 -4.76 -16.02 -13.29
CA LEU A 116 -3.37 -15.88 -13.77
C LEU A 116 -3.31 -15.85 -15.29
N GLY A 117 -4.10 -16.67 -15.98
CA GLY A 117 -4.23 -16.65 -17.44
C GLY A 117 -4.76 -15.31 -17.97
N ALA A 118 -5.76 -14.73 -17.30
CA ALA A 118 -6.31 -13.40 -17.65
C ALA A 118 -5.27 -12.28 -17.46
N TRP A 119 -4.47 -12.35 -16.38
CA TRP A 119 -3.36 -11.42 -16.17
C TRP A 119 -2.28 -11.59 -17.24
N ASP A 120 -1.87 -12.82 -17.57
CA ASP A 120 -0.92 -13.12 -18.63
C ASP A 120 -1.41 -12.55 -19.99
N ALA A 121 -2.67 -12.76 -20.34
CA ALA A 121 -3.25 -12.21 -21.57
C ALA A 121 -3.13 -10.67 -21.62
N THR A 122 -3.32 -9.99 -20.48
CA THR A 122 -3.14 -8.55 -20.35
C THR A 122 -1.67 -8.16 -20.53
N VAL A 123 -0.73 -8.88 -19.90
CA VAL A 123 0.71 -8.66 -20.04
C VAL A 123 1.14 -8.83 -21.50
N ARG A 124 0.75 -9.94 -22.16
CA ARG A 124 1.07 -10.20 -23.57
C ARG A 124 0.54 -9.12 -24.51
N LYS A 125 -0.70 -8.67 -24.28
CA LYS A 125 -1.30 -7.55 -25.02
C LYS A 125 -0.45 -6.28 -24.95
N HIS A 126 0.03 -5.90 -23.77
CA HIS A 126 0.87 -4.69 -23.60
C HIS A 126 2.26 -4.86 -24.19
N LEU A 127 2.82 -6.06 -24.15
CA LEU A 127 4.14 -6.33 -24.69
C LEU A 127 4.12 -6.57 -26.21
N GLY A 128 2.97 -6.91 -26.81
CA GLY A 128 2.81 -7.21 -28.22
C GLY A 128 3.53 -8.52 -28.64
N ARG A 129 3.62 -9.50 -27.72
CA ARG A 129 4.24 -10.79 -27.98
C ARG A 129 3.59 -11.89 -27.14
N ASP A 130 3.58 -13.12 -27.67
CA ASP A 130 2.92 -14.27 -27.03
C ASP A 130 3.81 -14.99 -26.02
N ASN A 131 5.13 -14.95 -26.18
CA ASN A 131 6.06 -15.61 -25.25
C ASN A 131 6.63 -14.59 -24.26
N VAL A 132 6.26 -14.74 -22.98
CA VAL A 132 6.74 -13.93 -21.87
C VAL A 132 7.38 -14.83 -20.82
N GLU A 133 8.61 -14.53 -20.45
CA GLU A 133 9.31 -15.24 -19.38
C GLU A 133 8.88 -14.68 -18.02
N TYR A 134 8.47 -15.56 -17.14
CA TYR A 134 8.05 -15.23 -15.76
C TYR A 134 9.01 -15.80 -14.74
N ILE A 135 9.03 -15.19 -13.55
CA ILE A 135 9.64 -15.76 -12.36
C ILE A 135 8.58 -15.89 -11.26
N MET A 136 8.52 -17.08 -10.65
CA MET A 136 7.61 -17.41 -9.56
C MET A 136 8.40 -17.52 -8.27
N GLU A 137 7.95 -16.87 -7.21
CA GLU A 137 8.63 -16.77 -5.91
C GLU A 137 7.63 -16.98 -4.76
N PRO A 138 8.04 -17.62 -3.63
CA PRO A 138 7.28 -17.61 -2.40
C PRO A 138 7.08 -16.17 -1.88
N LYS A 139 5.87 -15.83 -1.45
CA LYS A 139 5.55 -14.55 -0.84
C LYS A 139 5.82 -14.58 0.66
N VAL A 140 6.92 -13.99 1.08
CA VAL A 140 7.30 -13.90 2.50
C VAL A 140 6.29 -13.08 3.28
N ASP A 141 5.86 -13.58 4.44
CA ASP A 141 4.98 -12.85 5.37
C ASP A 141 5.78 -12.26 6.53
N GLY A 142 6.21 -11.03 6.38
CA GLY A 142 7.01 -10.28 7.33
C GLY A 142 6.70 -8.79 7.32
N VAL A 143 7.72 -7.98 7.51
CA VAL A 143 7.66 -6.51 7.47
C VAL A 143 8.50 -6.01 6.32
N SER A 144 7.87 -5.35 5.36
CA SER A 144 8.57 -4.83 4.18
C SER A 144 9.53 -3.71 4.57
N ILE A 145 10.77 -3.85 4.13
CA ILE A 145 11.89 -2.92 4.37
C ILE A 145 12.59 -2.54 3.08
N GLY A 146 13.10 -1.31 3.05
CA GLY A 146 14.06 -0.84 2.07
C GLY A 146 15.40 -0.57 2.76
N VAL A 147 16.50 -1.00 2.13
CA VAL A 147 17.86 -0.74 2.63
C VAL A 147 18.67 -0.10 1.53
N HIS A 148 19.27 1.07 1.83
CA HIS A 148 20.06 1.82 0.87
C HIS A 148 21.56 1.64 1.17
N TYR A 149 22.27 1.24 0.15
CA TYR A 149 23.73 1.20 0.14
C TYR A 149 24.24 2.32 -0.75
N ARG A 150 25.10 3.19 -0.20
CA ARG A 150 25.86 4.17 -0.98
C ARG A 150 27.33 3.77 -0.99
N HIS A 151 27.92 3.66 -2.18
CA HIS A 151 29.29 3.16 -2.34
C HIS A 151 29.54 1.86 -1.55
N GLY A 152 28.57 0.95 -1.60
CA GLY A 152 28.60 -0.33 -0.92
C GLY A 152 28.32 -0.32 0.60
N LYS A 153 28.14 0.83 1.24
CA LYS A 153 27.91 0.97 2.68
C LYS A 153 26.43 1.21 2.99
N LEU A 154 25.90 0.54 4.00
CA LEU A 154 24.54 0.76 4.49
C LEU A 154 24.41 2.16 5.08
N THR A 155 23.58 2.99 4.46
CA THR A 155 23.34 4.38 4.87
C THR A 155 21.96 4.64 5.42
N LEU A 156 20.94 3.91 4.93
CA LEU A 156 19.55 4.10 5.34
C LEU A 156 18.82 2.75 5.36
N GLY A 157 18.00 2.57 6.37
CA GLY A 157 17.03 1.48 6.47
C GLY A 157 15.66 2.02 6.78
N VAL A 158 14.65 1.70 5.96
CA VAL A 158 13.32 2.33 5.99
C VAL A 158 12.21 1.31 5.91
N THR A 159 11.10 1.53 6.64
CA THR A 159 9.87 0.72 6.49
C THR A 159 9.12 1.13 5.22
N ARG A 160 8.26 0.26 4.68
CA ARG A 160 7.40 0.61 3.54
C ARG A 160 6.50 1.82 3.85
N GLY A 161 6.00 1.95 5.07
CA GLY A 161 5.04 2.97 5.44
C GLY A 161 3.75 2.89 4.60
N ASP A 162 3.37 4.03 3.99
CA ASP A 162 2.22 4.11 3.07
C ASP A 162 2.59 3.83 1.60
N GLY A 163 3.87 3.57 1.36
CA GLY A 163 4.44 3.33 0.02
C GLY A 163 5.11 4.56 -0.60
N ALA A 164 4.77 5.78 -0.17
CA ALA A 164 5.45 7.01 -0.55
C ALA A 164 6.50 7.42 0.50
N GLU A 165 6.16 7.23 1.79
CA GLU A 165 7.03 7.53 2.92
C GLU A 165 7.03 6.39 3.93
N GLY A 166 8.17 6.17 4.60
CA GLY A 166 8.34 5.19 5.65
C GLY A 166 9.07 5.74 6.87
N ASP A 167 9.16 4.94 7.93
CA ASP A 167 9.90 5.28 9.14
C ASP A 167 11.39 4.92 8.96
N ASP A 168 12.30 5.84 9.30
CA ASP A 168 13.74 5.57 9.37
C ASP A 168 14.03 4.63 10.56
N ILE A 169 14.34 3.38 10.24
CA ILE A 169 14.71 2.34 11.20
C ILE A 169 16.16 1.89 10.99
N THR A 170 17.02 2.78 10.51
CA THR A 170 18.42 2.45 10.18
C THR A 170 19.17 1.85 11.35
N ALA A 171 19.02 2.43 12.54
CA ALA A 171 19.67 1.91 13.74
C ALA A 171 19.21 0.48 14.08
N ASN A 172 17.93 0.19 13.91
CA ASN A 172 17.33 -1.11 14.15
C ASN A 172 17.80 -2.15 13.11
N LEU A 173 17.78 -1.79 11.81
CA LEU A 173 18.21 -2.71 10.76
C LEU A 173 19.72 -3.00 10.80
N LYS A 174 20.55 -2.10 11.30
CA LYS A 174 21.96 -2.37 11.54
C LYS A 174 22.19 -3.49 12.57
N THR A 175 21.26 -3.71 13.49
CA THR A 175 21.35 -4.82 14.48
C THR A 175 21.02 -6.17 13.86
N VAL A 176 20.33 -6.22 12.71
CA VAL A 176 19.96 -7.46 12.03
C VAL A 176 21.19 -8.05 11.34
N ARG A 177 21.76 -9.08 11.91
CA ARG A 177 23.05 -9.66 11.50
C ARG A 177 23.05 -10.21 10.06
N ALA A 178 21.89 -10.65 9.57
CA ALA A 178 21.74 -11.08 8.16
C ALA A 178 21.90 -9.95 7.15
N ILE A 179 21.77 -8.67 7.55
CA ILE A 179 21.93 -7.51 6.68
C ILE A 179 23.40 -7.05 6.75
N PRO A 180 24.18 -7.12 5.65
CA PRO A 180 25.56 -6.66 5.67
C PRO A 180 25.63 -5.14 5.84
N LEU A 181 26.54 -4.66 6.69
CA LEU A 181 26.81 -3.22 6.82
C LEU A 181 27.56 -2.67 5.59
N GLU A 182 28.20 -3.55 4.84
CA GLU A 182 28.90 -3.27 3.60
C GLU A 182 28.76 -4.44 2.63
N LEU A 183 28.50 -4.13 1.36
CA LEU A 183 28.40 -5.13 0.29
C LEU A 183 29.75 -5.77 0.00
N ASN A 184 29.75 -7.06 -0.31
CA ASN A 184 30.95 -7.82 -0.69
C ASN A 184 31.31 -7.56 -2.18
N LEU A 185 31.79 -6.35 -2.47
CA LEU A 185 32.13 -5.92 -3.83
C LEU A 185 33.41 -5.08 -3.83
N LYS A 186 34.29 -5.33 -4.82
CA LYS A 186 35.48 -4.49 -5.04
C LYS A 186 35.11 -3.11 -5.58
N ASN A 187 34.15 -3.06 -6.51
CA ASN A 187 33.63 -1.85 -7.13
C ASN A 187 32.11 -1.75 -6.87
N PRO A 188 31.71 -1.24 -5.71
CA PRO A 188 30.31 -1.15 -5.36
C PRO A 188 29.59 -0.05 -6.17
N PRO A 189 28.28 -0.21 -6.45
CA PRO A 189 27.48 0.81 -7.09
C PRO A 189 27.41 2.08 -6.24
N THR A 190 27.24 3.24 -6.88
CA THR A 190 27.08 4.53 -6.22
C THR A 190 25.86 4.52 -5.30
N LEU A 191 24.76 3.95 -5.79
CA LEU A 191 23.53 3.73 -5.05
C LEU A 191 22.95 2.35 -5.38
N LEU A 192 22.57 1.62 -4.35
CA LEU A 192 21.76 0.40 -4.46
C LEU A 192 20.69 0.41 -3.34
N GLU A 193 19.44 0.66 -3.71
CA GLU A 193 18.28 0.43 -2.85
C GLU A 193 17.82 -1.02 -3.04
N VAL A 194 17.91 -1.84 -2.00
CA VAL A 194 17.36 -3.22 -1.99
C VAL A 194 16.08 -3.27 -1.18
N ARG A 195 15.11 -4.04 -1.64
CA ARG A 195 13.80 -4.22 -1.02
C ARG A 195 13.60 -5.66 -0.62
N GLY A 196 13.09 -5.86 0.56
CA GLY A 196 12.92 -7.18 1.13
C GLY A 196 11.90 -7.22 2.25
N GLU A 197 11.89 -8.36 2.92
CA GLU A 197 11.05 -8.59 4.08
C GLU A 197 11.93 -8.93 5.28
N ALA A 198 11.75 -8.20 6.38
CA ALA A 198 12.27 -8.60 7.68
C ALA A 198 11.28 -9.59 8.31
N TYR A 199 11.79 -10.66 8.91
CA TYR A 199 10.99 -11.73 9.48
C TYR A 199 11.64 -12.31 10.72
N MET A 200 10.83 -12.93 11.56
CA MET A 200 11.28 -13.78 12.68
C MET A 200 11.14 -15.24 12.25
N PRO A 201 12.22 -16.05 12.28
CA PRO A 201 12.12 -17.46 11.96
C PRO A 201 11.13 -18.19 12.88
N MET A 202 10.40 -19.17 12.35
CA MET A 202 9.30 -19.83 13.05
C MET A 202 9.72 -20.49 14.36
N LYS A 203 10.86 -21.20 14.36
CA LYS A 203 11.41 -21.85 15.59
C LYS A 203 11.67 -20.84 16.70
N GLU A 204 12.24 -19.70 16.38
CA GLU A 204 12.54 -18.62 17.31
C GLU A 204 11.27 -17.90 17.79
N PHE A 205 10.29 -17.73 16.90
CA PHE A 205 8.97 -17.20 17.25
C PHE A 205 8.27 -18.10 18.28
N GLU A 206 8.24 -19.41 18.06
CA GLU A 206 7.66 -20.39 18.97
C GLU A 206 8.38 -20.37 20.34
N ALA A 207 9.71 -20.31 20.35
CA ALA A 207 10.51 -20.24 21.57
C ALA A 207 10.25 -18.93 22.36
N ILE A 208 10.06 -17.80 21.68
CA ILE A 208 9.72 -16.52 22.33
C ILE A 208 8.32 -16.60 22.95
N ASN A 209 7.33 -17.14 22.22
CA ASN A 209 5.97 -17.27 22.73
C ASN A 209 5.88 -18.23 23.91
N ALA A 210 6.64 -19.32 23.89
CA ALA A 210 6.74 -20.24 25.04
C ALA A 210 7.27 -19.52 26.29
N ARG A 211 8.32 -18.68 26.15
CA ARG A 211 8.87 -17.88 27.26
C ARG A 211 7.88 -16.84 27.78
N LEU A 212 7.18 -16.10 26.88
CA LEU A 212 6.16 -15.12 27.27
C LEU A 212 5.03 -15.80 28.05
N SER A 213 4.53 -16.94 27.56
CA SER A 213 3.49 -17.71 28.24
C SER A 213 3.95 -18.21 29.61
N ALA A 214 5.17 -18.70 29.75
CA ALA A 214 5.75 -19.14 31.03
C ALA A 214 5.90 -17.97 32.02
N ALA A 215 6.13 -16.74 31.52
CA ALA A 215 6.19 -15.53 32.35
C ALA A 215 4.81 -14.93 32.66
N GLY A 216 3.70 -15.50 32.16
CA GLY A 216 2.34 -14.97 32.29
C GLY A 216 2.08 -13.74 31.40
N GLU A 217 2.97 -13.49 30.45
CA GLU A 217 2.83 -12.41 29.47
C GLU A 217 2.05 -12.87 28.23
N LYS A 218 1.39 -11.93 27.56
CA LYS A 218 0.62 -12.22 26.36
C LYS A 218 1.54 -12.59 25.18
N PRO A 219 1.42 -13.78 24.59
CA PRO A 219 2.23 -14.17 23.45
C PRO A 219 1.85 -13.35 22.19
N PHE A 220 2.77 -13.25 21.25
CA PHE A 220 2.52 -12.63 19.96
C PHE A 220 1.57 -13.50 19.12
N PRO A 221 0.61 -12.90 18.40
CA PRO A 221 -0.38 -13.66 17.63
C PRO A 221 0.23 -14.38 16.40
N ASN A 222 1.28 -13.84 15.79
CA ASN A 222 2.01 -14.43 14.67
C ASN A 222 3.42 -13.83 14.55
N ALA A 223 4.29 -14.47 13.75
CA ALA A 223 5.67 -14.07 13.55
C ALA A 223 5.81 -12.67 12.91
N ARG A 224 4.90 -12.30 12.00
CA ARG A 224 4.85 -10.95 11.41
C ARG A 224 4.62 -9.86 12.46
N ASN A 225 3.66 -10.06 13.36
CA ASN A 225 3.39 -9.08 14.42
C ASN A 225 4.54 -8.98 15.43
N ALA A 226 5.18 -10.10 15.75
CA ALA A 226 6.39 -10.14 16.59
C ALA A 226 7.54 -9.36 15.93
N THR A 227 7.75 -9.54 14.63
CA THR A 227 8.73 -8.79 13.83
C THR A 227 8.43 -7.30 13.81
N ALA A 228 7.17 -6.92 13.51
CA ALA A 228 6.74 -5.52 13.43
C ALA A 228 6.89 -4.81 14.79
N GLY A 229 6.47 -5.45 15.88
CA GLY A 229 6.63 -4.93 17.23
C GLY A 229 8.09 -4.78 17.65
N THR A 230 8.95 -5.69 17.19
CA THR A 230 10.39 -5.61 17.44
C THR A 230 11.04 -4.46 16.67
N LEU A 231 10.80 -4.35 15.36
CA LEU A 231 11.40 -3.30 14.52
C LEU A 231 10.93 -1.88 14.88
N LYS A 232 9.80 -1.76 15.58
CA LYS A 232 9.28 -0.47 16.08
C LYS A 232 9.77 -0.10 17.48
N GLN A 233 10.69 -0.86 18.09
CA GLN A 233 11.33 -0.47 19.33
C GLN A 233 12.22 0.75 19.09
N LEU A 234 12.14 1.74 19.98
CA LEU A 234 12.93 2.96 19.90
C LEU A 234 14.38 2.76 20.36
N ASP A 235 14.63 1.71 21.14
CA ASP A 235 15.97 1.30 21.57
C ASP A 235 16.48 0.14 20.68
N PRO A 236 17.52 0.37 19.85
CA PRO A 236 18.11 -0.67 19.01
C PRO A 236 18.67 -1.86 19.79
N LYS A 237 19.03 -1.69 21.08
CA LYS A 237 19.51 -2.78 21.95
C LYS A 237 18.44 -3.83 22.17
N LEU A 238 17.16 -3.42 22.27
CA LEU A 238 16.04 -4.35 22.41
C LEU A 238 15.81 -5.13 21.10
N VAL A 239 16.03 -4.47 19.95
CA VAL A 239 15.96 -5.14 18.63
C VAL A 239 17.08 -6.18 18.50
N ALA A 240 18.28 -5.84 18.90
CA ALA A 240 19.46 -6.74 18.85
C ALA A 240 19.28 -8.05 19.65
N GLN A 241 18.42 -8.04 20.67
CA GLN A 241 18.10 -9.22 21.49
C GLN A 241 17.10 -10.18 20.82
N ARG A 242 16.49 -9.76 19.68
CA ARG A 242 15.49 -10.54 18.96
C ARG A 242 16.10 -11.14 17.68
N PRO A 243 15.81 -12.40 17.37
CA PRO A 243 16.38 -13.11 16.23
C PRO A 243 15.72 -12.71 14.91
N ILE A 244 15.74 -11.41 14.57
CA ILE A 244 15.21 -10.91 13.30
C ILE A 244 16.19 -11.24 12.18
N ARG A 245 15.65 -11.71 11.06
CA ARG A 245 16.36 -11.94 9.79
C ARG A 245 15.71 -11.12 8.68
N ALA A 246 16.34 -11.09 7.51
CA ALA A 246 15.83 -10.43 6.31
C ALA A 246 16.04 -11.28 5.07
N VAL A 247 15.20 -11.08 4.08
CA VAL A 247 15.37 -11.65 2.73
C VAL A 247 15.02 -10.57 1.71
N PHE A 248 15.89 -10.38 0.71
CA PHE A 248 15.72 -9.38 -0.34
C PHE A 248 15.24 -10.03 -1.63
N TYR A 249 14.23 -9.40 -2.26
CA TYR A 249 13.55 -9.93 -3.44
C TYR A 249 13.35 -8.88 -4.54
N ALA A 250 13.83 -7.65 -4.35
CA ALA A 250 13.72 -6.61 -5.37
C ALA A 250 14.75 -5.49 -5.13
N VAL A 251 14.90 -4.62 -6.11
CA VAL A 251 15.63 -3.34 -6.02
C VAL A 251 14.66 -2.18 -6.25
N GLY A 252 15.00 -1.02 -5.68
CA GLY A 252 14.38 0.26 -5.95
C GLY A 252 15.27 1.13 -6.82
N ALA A 253 15.77 2.26 -6.28
CA ALA A 253 16.70 3.14 -6.95
C ALA A 253 18.10 2.48 -7.08
N VAL A 254 18.66 2.49 -8.28
CA VAL A 254 19.95 1.87 -8.59
C VAL A 254 20.78 2.80 -9.47
N GLU A 255 22.07 3.02 -9.09
CA GLU A 255 23.05 3.78 -9.87
C GLU A 255 24.39 3.05 -9.88
N GLY A 256 24.95 2.84 -11.07
CA GLY A 256 26.26 2.20 -11.24
C GLY A 256 26.23 0.68 -11.37
N VAL A 257 25.04 0.08 -11.47
CA VAL A 257 24.85 -1.33 -11.83
C VAL A 257 23.54 -1.47 -12.62
N GLU A 258 23.50 -2.36 -13.59
CA GLU A 258 22.31 -2.70 -14.37
C GLU A 258 21.97 -4.17 -14.19
N PHE A 259 20.66 -4.48 -14.19
CA PHE A 259 20.12 -5.82 -14.20
C PHE A 259 19.19 -5.95 -15.42
N LYS A 260 19.31 -7.05 -16.15
CA LYS A 260 18.45 -7.31 -17.32
C LYS A 260 17.23 -8.13 -16.94
N LYS A 261 17.43 -9.11 -16.06
CA LYS A 261 16.37 -10.03 -15.60
C LYS A 261 16.26 -9.98 -14.08
N HIS A 262 15.06 -10.24 -13.59
CA HIS A 262 14.80 -10.31 -12.16
C HIS A 262 15.55 -11.49 -11.51
N SER A 263 15.59 -12.65 -12.17
CA SER A 263 16.38 -13.80 -11.74
C SER A 263 17.88 -13.49 -11.64
N GLU A 264 18.46 -12.81 -12.64
CA GLU A 264 19.84 -12.31 -12.61
C GLU A 264 20.08 -11.37 -11.42
N MET A 265 19.13 -10.48 -11.16
CA MET A 265 19.19 -9.55 -10.02
C MET A 265 19.30 -10.32 -8.71
N LEU A 266 18.45 -11.33 -8.47
CA LEU A 266 18.48 -12.14 -7.24
C LEU A 266 19.82 -12.83 -7.05
N GLU A 267 20.38 -13.45 -8.12
CA GLU A 267 21.67 -14.11 -8.08
C GLU A 267 22.82 -13.12 -7.78
N ARG A 268 22.76 -11.93 -8.37
CA ARG A 268 23.79 -10.90 -8.14
C ARG A 268 23.70 -10.30 -6.75
N LEU A 269 22.49 -10.07 -6.22
CA LEU A 269 22.30 -9.61 -4.85
C LEU A 269 22.87 -10.62 -3.84
N ALA A 270 22.69 -11.93 -4.08
CA ALA A 270 23.30 -12.98 -3.27
C ALA A 270 24.84 -12.91 -3.33
N LYS A 271 25.44 -12.69 -4.52
CA LYS A 271 26.89 -12.50 -4.66
C LYS A 271 27.41 -11.22 -3.99
N PHE A 272 26.54 -10.21 -3.81
CA PHE A 272 26.88 -9.00 -3.06
C PHE A 272 26.83 -9.19 -1.54
N GLY A 273 26.52 -10.42 -1.08
CA GLY A 273 26.43 -10.77 0.35
C GLY A 273 25.07 -10.52 0.97
N LEU A 274 24.05 -10.22 0.16
CA LEU A 274 22.68 -10.00 0.64
C LEU A 274 21.91 -11.32 0.71
N PRO A 275 21.13 -11.56 1.78
CA PRO A 275 20.26 -12.75 1.84
C PRO A 275 19.12 -12.60 0.82
N THR A 276 19.06 -13.51 -0.14
CA THR A 276 17.97 -13.58 -1.14
C THR A 276 17.15 -14.85 -0.96
N GLN A 277 16.00 -14.91 -1.61
CA GLN A 277 15.18 -16.12 -1.63
C GLN A 277 15.96 -17.27 -2.26
N LYS A 278 15.89 -18.45 -1.65
CA LYS A 278 16.56 -19.68 -2.15
C LYS A 278 15.68 -20.46 -3.13
N LEU A 279 14.36 -20.29 -3.02
CA LEU A 279 13.38 -20.95 -3.86
C LEU A 279 12.74 -19.92 -4.80
N TRP A 280 12.91 -20.13 -6.08
CA TRP A 280 12.21 -19.42 -7.16
C TRP A 280 12.33 -20.26 -8.46
N TRP A 281 11.42 -20.03 -9.40
CA TRP A 281 11.33 -20.78 -10.64
C TRP A 281 11.15 -19.81 -11.80
N VAL A 282 11.99 -19.94 -12.84
CA VAL A 282 11.83 -19.24 -14.11
C VAL A 282 10.98 -20.12 -15.03
N CYS A 283 9.95 -19.53 -15.62
CA CYS A 283 8.99 -20.21 -16.46
C CYS A 283 8.82 -19.48 -17.79
N ASN A 284 8.84 -20.23 -18.92
CA ASN A 284 8.64 -19.72 -20.27
C ASN A 284 7.14 -19.80 -20.64
N GLY A 285 6.42 -18.73 -20.34
CA GLY A 285 4.97 -18.67 -20.57
C GLY A 285 4.13 -19.13 -19.38
N ILE A 286 2.83 -18.86 -19.47
CA ILE A 286 1.88 -19.13 -18.40
C ILE A 286 1.66 -20.63 -18.18
N ASP A 287 1.72 -21.46 -19.24
CA ASP A 287 1.51 -22.90 -19.13
C ASP A 287 2.59 -23.55 -18.26
N GLU A 288 3.85 -23.12 -18.40
CA GLU A 288 4.93 -23.59 -17.53
C GLU A 288 4.76 -23.11 -16.10
N VAL A 289 4.29 -21.85 -15.88
CA VAL A 289 3.93 -21.35 -14.55
C VAL A 289 2.90 -22.26 -13.89
N LEU A 290 1.81 -22.58 -14.60
CA LEU A 290 0.74 -23.43 -14.09
C LEU A 290 1.24 -24.86 -13.80
N LYS A 291 2.11 -25.40 -14.66
CA LYS A 291 2.75 -26.69 -14.44
C LYS A 291 3.61 -26.69 -13.18
N VAL A 292 4.54 -25.75 -13.06
CA VAL A 292 5.44 -25.62 -11.89
C VAL A 292 4.64 -25.36 -10.62
N TYR A 293 3.59 -24.53 -10.69
CA TYR A 293 2.69 -24.29 -9.57
C TYR A 293 2.06 -25.60 -9.07
N ARG A 294 1.48 -26.41 -9.97
CA ARG A 294 0.89 -27.70 -9.62
C ARG A 294 1.92 -28.68 -9.03
N GLU A 295 3.10 -28.75 -9.62
CA GLU A 295 4.15 -29.69 -9.19
C GLU A 295 4.85 -29.29 -7.89
N LYS A 296 5.10 -27.99 -7.68
CA LYS A 296 5.94 -27.50 -6.58
C LYS A 296 5.16 -26.85 -5.43
N VAL A 297 3.95 -26.40 -5.68
CA VAL A 297 3.11 -25.73 -4.68
C VAL A 297 1.93 -26.61 -4.30
N VAL A 298 1.08 -27.00 -5.26
CA VAL A 298 -0.16 -27.77 -5.00
C VAL A 298 0.11 -29.23 -4.67
N ALA A 299 1.05 -29.88 -5.35
CA ALA A 299 1.37 -31.31 -5.11
C ALA A 299 1.93 -31.58 -3.69
N HIS A 300 2.28 -30.52 -2.97
CA HIS A 300 2.86 -30.58 -1.64
C HIS A 300 1.91 -30.08 -0.53
N TYR A 301 0.60 -30.17 -0.74
CA TYR A 301 -0.39 -29.91 0.33
C TYR A 301 -0.41 -30.96 1.43
N ASP A 302 0.35 -32.03 1.27
CA ASP A 302 0.63 -33.02 2.30
C ASP A 302 1.42 -32.36 3.43
N GLU A 303 1.03 -32.63 4.69
CA GLU A 303 1.60 -31.99 5.89
C GLU A 303 3.12 -32.04 5.96
N ASP A 304 3.74 -33.09 5.48
CA ASP A 304 5.20 -33.28 5.53
C ASP A 304 5.94 -32.59 4.36
N LYS A 305 5.26 -32.33 3.25
CA LYS A 305 5.84 -31.78 2.02
C LYS A 305 5.41 -30.34 1.74
N ASP A 306 4.62 -29.73 2.61
CA ASP A 306 4.15 -28.37 2.44
C ASP A 306 5.33 -27.38 2.28
N LEU A 307 5.28 -26.58 1.21
CA LEU A 307 6.31 -25.57 0.90
C LEU A 307 6.57 -24.63 2.09
N ARG A 308 5.54 -24.33 2.89
CA ARG A 308 5.65 -23.48 4.08
C ARG A 308 6.57 -24.07 5.14
N ARG A 309 6.66 -25.38 5.25
CA ARG A 309 7.54 -26.09 6.21
C ARG A 309 8.99 -26.21 5.74
N GLN A 310 9.22 -26.04 4.44
CA GLN A 310 10.57 -26.07 3.87
C GLN A 310 11.32 -24.75 4.03
N LEU A 311 10.63 -23.69 4.44
CA LEU A 311 11.16 -22.34 4.60
C LEU A 311 11.29 -21.96 6.09
N PRO A 312 12.32 -21.19 6.45
CA PRO A 312 12.49 -20.74 7.84
C PRO A 312 11.51 -19.62 8.25
N TYR A 313 10.70 -19.12 7.33
CA TYR A 313 9.75 -18.02 7.49
C TYR A 313 8.36 -18.38 6.97
N GLU A 314 7.36 -17.69 7.48
CA GLU A 314 6.00 -17.81 6.95
C GLU A 314 5.87 -17.23 5.55
N ILE A 315 5.05 -17.86 4.73
CA ILE A 315 4.65 -17.37 3.41
C ILE A 315 3.13 -17.35 3.32
N ASP A 316 2.58 -16.33 2.65
CA ASP A 316 1.14 -16.16 2.52
C ASP A 316 0.64 -16.27 1.07
N GLY A 317 1.51 -16.67 0.16
CA GLY A 317 1.19 -16.84 -1.25
C GLY A 317 2.42 -17.05 -2.12
N ILE A 318 2.18 -16.97 -3.42
CA ILE A 318 3.19 -17.01 -4.49
C ILE A 318 3.12 -15.70 -5.24
N VAL A 319 4.26 -15.11 -5.56
CA VAL A 319 4.39 -13.92 -6.41
C VAL A 319 4.85 -14.35 -7.79
N LEU A 320 4.12 -13.94 -8.81
CA LEU A 320 4.51 -14.08 -10.21
C LEU A 320 4.93 -12.71 -10.75
N LYS A 321 6.09 -12.63 -11.41
CA LYS A 321 6.63 -11.40 -11.98
C LYS A 321 7.10 -11.64 -13.41
N VAL A 322 7.03 -10.63 -14.27
CA VAL A 322 7.70 -10.63 -15.56
C VAL A 322 9.21 -10.60 -15.32
N ASN A 323 9.95 -11.57 -15.86
CA ASN A 323 11.38 -11.72 -15.56
C ASN A 323 12.27 -10.65 -16.22
N THR A 324 11.90 -10.15 -17.40
CA THR A 324 12.63 -9.11 -18.14
C THR A 324 12.32 -7.73 -17.55
N LEU A 325 13.31 -7.06 -16.93
CA LEU A 325 13.10 -5.77 -16.25
C LEU A 325 12.75 -4.63 -17.22
N ALA A 326 13.27 -4.65 -18.45
CA ALA A 326 12.96 -3.63 -19.45
C ALA A 326 11.47 -3.61 -19.87
N ASP A 327 10.76 -4.72 -19.68
CA ASP A 327 9.33 -4.82 -19.99
C ASP A 327 8.43 -4.17 -18.94
N TRP A 328 8.93 -3.98 -17.72
CA TRP A 328 8.14 -3.46 -16.59
C TRP A 328 7.51 -2.10 -16.88
N ALA A 329 8.26 -1.20 -17.52
CA ALA A 329 7.78 0.14 -17.89
C ALA A 329 6.68 0.14 -18.98
N ARG A 330 6.56 -0.97 -19.73
CA ARG A 330 5.58 -1.13 -20.82
C ARG A 330 4.24 -1.66 -20.34
N ILE A 331 4.19 -2.23 -19.14
CA ILE A 331 2.99 -2.84 -18.56
C ILE A 331 2.42 -1.88 -17.52
N PRO A 332 1.32 -1.17 -17.83
CA PRO A 332 0.76 -0.17 -16.92
C PRO A 332 0.24 -0.84 -15.65
N GLY A 333 0.61 -0.27 -14.51
CA GLY A 333 0.10 -0.66 -13.20
C GLY A 333 -1.15 0.12 -12.79
N ARG A 334 -1.72 -0.25 -11.66
CA ARG A 334 -2.73 0.55 -10.94
C ARG A 334 -2.03 1.54 -10.00
N ALA A 335 -2.76 2.47 -9.41
CA ALA A 335 -2.21 3.51 -8.53
C ALA A 335 -1.32 2.97 -7.39
N ARG A 336 -1.55 1.73 -6.96
CA ARG A 336 -0.85 1.11 -5.82
C ARG A 336 -0.15 -0.21 -6.13
N ALA A 337 -0.29 -0.73 -7.34
CA ALA A 337 0.25 -2.03 -7.71
C ALA A 337 0.86 -1.99 -9.11
N PRO A 338 2.03 -2.60 -9.32
CA PRO A 338 2.63 -2.70 -10.63
C PRO A 338 1.85 -3.69 -11.51
N GLY A 339 1.79 -3.44 -12.82
CA GLY A 339 1.14 -4.36 -13.76
C GLY A 339 1.99 -5.60 -14.08
N TRP A 340 3.30 -5.53 -13.88
CA TRP A 340 4.26 -6.59 -14.17
C TRP A 340 4.38 -7.68 -13.09
N ALA A 341 3.63 -7.56 -11.98
CA ALA A 341 3.63 -8.54 -10.90
C ALA A 341 2.22 -8.77 -10.35
N ILE A 342 1.96 -10.01 -9.93
CA ILE A 342 0.68 -10.41 -9.32
C ILE A 342 0.92 -11.45 -8.23
N VAL A 343 0.01 -11.50 -7.25
CA VAL A 343 0.04 -12.49 -6.15
C VAL A 343 -1.08 -13.50 -6.33
N HIS A 344 -0.74 -14.77 -6.18
CA HIS A 344 -1.70 -15.85 -6.01
C HIS A 344 -1.56 -16.45 -4.62
N LYS A 345 -2.70 -16.64 -3.93
CA LYS A 345 -2.77 -17.28 -2.60
C LYS A 345 -3.47 -18.63 -2.73
N PRO A 346 -2.74 -19.75 -2.58
CA PRO A 346 -3.32 -21.07 -2.66
C PRO A 346 -4.46 -21.28 -1.67
N VAL A 347 -5.60 -21.78 -2.14
CA VAL A 347 -6.79 -21.97 -1.29
C VAL A 347 -6.55 -22.94 -0.14
N PRO A 348 -5.84 -24.06 -0.29
CA PRO A 348 -5.55 -24.99 0.80
C PRO A 348 -4.68 -24.39 1.94
N TRP A 349 -4.00 -23.29 1.68
CA TRP A 349 -3.24 -22.60 2.71
C TRP A 349 -4.13 -21.74 3.64
N ILE A 350 -5.40 -21.61 3.29
CA ILE A 350 -6.41 -20.96 4.11
C ILE A 350 -7.02 -22.01 5.02
N THR A 351 -6.53 -22.15 6.25
CA THR A 351 -7.05 -23.12 7.23
C THR A 351 -8.36 -22.60 7.81
N PRO A 352 -9.51 -23.17 7.44
CA PRO A 352 -10.80 -22.78 8.03
C PRO A 352 -10.97 -23.43 9.40
N ALA A 353 -11.74 -22.79 10.27
CA ALA A 353 -12.13 -23.38 11.56
C ALA A 353 -13.64 -23.29 11.74
N GLU A 354 -14.22 -24.29 12.40
CA GLU A 354 -15.63 -24.30 12.75
C GLU A 354 -15.88 -23.58 14.08
N THR A 355 -16.94 -22.81 14.13
CA THR A 355 -17.41 -22.15 15.36
C THR A 355 -18.93 -21.95 15.33
N VAL A 356 -19.52 -21.54 16.45
CA VAL A 356 -20.98 -21.30 16.57
C VAL A 356 -21.26 -19.81 16.42
N LEU A 357 -22.24 -19.48 15.57
CA LEU A 357 -22.80 -18.13 15.41
C LEU A 357 -23.78 -17.85 16.54
N LYS A 358 -23.36 -17.08 17.55
CA LYS A 358 -24.16 -16.77 18.75
C LYS A 358 -25.22 -15.70 18.51
N ALA A 359 -24.87 -14.67 17.75
CA ALA A 359 -25.74 -13.54 17.47
C ALA A 359 -25.30 -12.82 16.19
N ILE A 360 -26.18 -11.99 15.66
CA ILE A 360 -25.85 -11.04 14.59
C ILE A 360 -26.06 -9.63 15.13
N THR A 361 -25.02 -8.82 15.18
CA THR A 361 -25.12 -7.40 15.52
C THR A 361 -25.11 -6.57 14.23
N VAL A 362 -25.71 -5.36 14.27
CA VAL A 362 -25.80 -4.50 13.10
C VAL A 362 -25.06 -3.19 13.38
N GLN A 363 -24.00 -2.94 12.62
CA GLN A 363 -23.22 -1.71 12.69
C GLN A 363 -23.71 -0.70 11.67
N VAL A 364 -23.59 0.59 12.00
CA VAL A 364 -23.97 1.69 11.10
C VAL A 364 -22.69 2.35 10.58
N GLY A 365 -22.47 2.27 9.27
CA GLY A 365 -21.34 2.87 8.59
C GLY A 365 -21.44 4.40 8.45
N ARG A 366 -20.37 5.04 7.97
CA ARG A 366 -20.29 6.51 7.78
C ARG A 366 -21.35 7.07 6.82
N THR A 367 -21.77 6.27 5.86
CA THR A 367 -22.82 6.60 4.87
C THR A 367 -24.22 6.12 5.29
N GLY A 368 -24.37 5.65 6.55
CA GLY A 368 -25.62 5.12 7.07
C GLY A 368 -25.91 3.67 6.73
N VAL A 369 -25.08 2.99 5.95
CA VAL A 369 -25.26 1.56 5.60
C VAL A 369 -25.26 0.72 6.86
N LEU A 370 -26.26 -0.15 6.97
CA LEU A 370 -26.41 -1.13 8.03
C LEU A 370 -25.66 -2.40 7.63
N THR A 371 -24.57 -2.69 8.31
CA THR A 371 -23.70 -3.84 8.03
C THR A 371 -23.87 -4.88 9.13
N PRO A 372 -24.39 -6.08 8.83
CA PRO A 372 -24.49 -7.16 9.80
C PRO A 372 -23.11 -7.77 10.10
N VAL A 373 -22.87 -8.08 11.37
CA VAL A 373 -21.64 -8.68 11.89
C VAL A 373 -21.98 -9.89 12.73
N ALA A 374 -21.35 -11.01 12.44
CA ALA A 374 -21.50 -12.24 13.21
C ALA A 374 -20.73 -12.13 14.55
N GLU A 375 -21.40 -12.39 15.65
CA GLU A 375 -20.81 -12.64 16.96
C GLU A 375 -20.64 -14.15 17.13
N LEU A 376 -19.40 -14.59 17.29
CA LEU A 376 -19.01 -16.00 17.25
C LEU A 376 -18.54 -16.49 18.61
N GLU A 377 -18.65 -17.80 18.85
CA GLU A 377 -17.86 -18.43 19.87
C GLU A 377 -16.37 -18.24 19.51
N PRO A 378 -15.51 -17.78 20.45
CA PRO A 378 -14.13 -17.52 20.12
C PRO A 378 -13.41 -18.75 19.55
N VAL A 379 -12.83 -18.63 18.39
CA VAL A 379 -12.09 -19.71 17.71
C VAL A 379 -10.74 -19.22 17.21
N PHE A 380 -9.72 -20.07 17.37
CA PHE A 380 -8.38 -19.76 16.92
C PHE A 380 -8.22 -20.07 15.42
N VAL A 381 -7.90 -19.04 14.62
CA VAL A 381 -7.70 -19.17 13.17
C VAL A 381 -6.44 -18.41 12.76
N GLN A 382 -5.49 -19.11 12.16
CA GLN A 382 -4.29 -18.50 11.58
C GLN A 382 -3.64 -17.44 12.51
N GLY A 383 -3.24 -17.84 13.72
CA GLY A 383 -2.51 -16.97 14.63
C GLY A 383 -3.32 -15.90 15.35
N SER A 384 -4.65 -15.91 15.29
CA SER A 384 -5.49 -15.04 16.12
C SER A 384 -6.81 -15.69 16.53
N THR A 385 -7.30 -15.29 17.72
CA THR A 385 -8.64 -15.67 18.19
C THR A 385 -9.67 -14.76 17.55
N ILE A 386 -10.63 -15.37 16.84
CA ILE A 386 -11.71 -14.69 16.16
C ILE A 386 -12.99 -14.87 16.96
N SER A 387 -13.62 -13.75 17.33
CA SER A 387 -14.94 -13.70 17.97
C SER A 387 -15.96 -12.95 17.14
N ARG A 388 -15.54 -12.35 16.01
CA ARG A 388 -16.39 -11.58 15.10
C ARG A 388 -16.00 -11.81 13.66
N ALA A 389 -17.00 -11.86 12.76
CA ALA A 389 -16.77 -11.97 11.32
C ALA A 389 -17.76 -11.09 10.56
N THR A 390 -17.35 -10.56 9.41
CA THR A 390 -18.28 -9.81 8.56
C THR A 390 -19.30 -10.74 7.90
N LEU A 391 -20.52 -10.24 7.78
CA LEU A 391 -21.60 -10.86 7.00
C LEU A 391 -21.90 -10.07 5.73
N HIS A 392 -21.13 -9.03 5.45
CA HIS A 392 -21.24 -8.12 4.32
C HIS A 392 -22.59 -7.40 4.25
N ASN A 393 -23.65 -8.06 3.80
CA ASN A 393 -25.00 -7.52 3.67
C ASN A 393 -26.07 -8.62 3.90
N GLU A 394 -27.35 -8.23 3.86
CA GLU A 394 -28.46 -9.16 4.04
C GLU A 394 -28.56 -10.21 2.91
N ASP A 395 -28.23 -9.82 1.69
CA ASP A 395 -28.30 -10.72 0.53
C ASP A 395 -27.25 -11.85 0.64
N GLU A 396 -26.07 -11.55 1.15
CA GLU A 396 -25.03 -12.55 1.43
C GLU A 396 -25.46 -13.53 2.54
N ILE A 397 -26.13 -13.03 3.59
CA ILE A 397 -26.71 -13.88 4.65
C ILE A 397 -27.74 -14.83 4.05
N ARG A 398 -28.63 -14.31 3.18
CA ARG A 398 -29.67 -15.09 2.51
C ARG A 398 -29.07 -16.10 1.53
N ARG A 399 -28.09 -15.67 0.74
CA ARG A 399 -27.39 -16.53 -0.24
C ARG A 399 -26.71 -17.72 0.43
N LYS A 400 -26.06 -17.50 1.57
CA LYS A 400 -25.40 -18.56 2.35
C LYS A 400 -26.34 -19.28 3.30
N ASP A 401 -27.61 -18.85 3.41
CA ASP A 401 -28.61 -19.36 4.37
C ASP A 401 -28.08 -19.39 5.80
N ILE A 402 -27.49 -18.25 6.25
CA ILE A 402 -26.91 -18.12 7.59
C ILE A 402 -28.01 -17.83 8.60
N ARG A 403 -28.04 -18.60 9.71
CA ARG A 403 -29.03 -18.45 10.81
C ARG A 403 -28.32 -18.39 12.15
N ILE A 404 -28.89 -17.65 13.10
CA ILE A 404 -28.37 -17.60 14.47
C ILE A 404 -28.47 -19.00 15.09
N GLY A 405 -27.38 -19.44 15.72
CA GLY A 405 -27.22 -20.81 16.26
C GLY A 405 -26.51 -21.78 15.31
N ASP A 406 -26.28 -21.40 14.04
CA ASP A 406 -25.58 -22.28 13.11
C ASP A 406 -24.11 -22.51 13.53
N THR A 407 -23.64 -23.73 13.25
CA THR A 407 -22.20 -23.98 13.16
C THR A 407 -21.73 -23.48 11.81
N VAL A 408 -20.75 -22.58 11.83
CA VAL A 408 -20.21 -21.92 10.64
C VAL A 408 -18.72 -22.18 10.49
N VAL A 409 -18.26 -22.21 9.27
CA VAL A 409 -16.84 -22.30 8.93
C VAL A 409 -16.29 -20.89 8.71
N ILE A 410 -15.27 -20.53 9.49
CA ILE A 410 -14.62 -19.22 9.41
C ILE A 410 -13.31 -19.35 8.68
N ARG A 411 -13.03 -18.37 7.81
CA ARG A 411 -11.72 -18.15 7.21
C ARG A 411 -11.36 -16.66 7.31
N LYS A 412 -10.07 -16.34 7.15
CA LYS A 412 -9.64 -14.96 6.98
C LYS A 412 -9.51 -14.64 5.50
N ALA A 413 -10.37 -13.76 4.99
CA ALA A 413 -10.20 -13.20 3.66
C ALA A 413 -8.90 -12.38 3.62
N GLY A 414 -7.99 -12.76 2.70
CA GLY A 414 -6.71 -12.06 2.59
C GLY A 414 -5.81 -12.16 3.84
N MET A 415 -6.02 -13.16 4.71
CA MET A 415 -5.33 -13.37 6.00
C MET A 415 -5.57 -12.27 7.06
N VAL A 416 -6.47 -11.33 6.82
CA VAL A 416 -6.74 -10.19 7.71
C VAL A 416 -8.18 -10.15 8.20
N ILE A 417 -9.17 -10.24 7.30
CA ILE A 417 -10.59 -10.04 7.64
C ILE A 417 -11.28 -11.39 7.85
N PRO A 418 -11.83 -11.67 9.06
CA PRO A 418 -12.63 -12.86 9.27
C PRO A 418 -13.97 -12.77 8.53
N GLU A 419 -14.32 -13.81 7.81
CA GLU A 419 -15.61 -13.97 7.14
C GLU A 419 -16.19 -15.35 7.38
N ILE A 420 -17.49 -15.48 7.32
CA ILE A 420 -18.17 -16.78 7.28
C ILE A 420 -18.03 -17.32 5.84
N PHE A 421 -17.31 -18.43 5.71
CA PHE A 421 -17.14 -19.10 4.43
C PHE A 421 -18.37 -19.90 4.05
N GLU A 422 -18.82 -20.80 4.94
CA GLU A 422 -19.99 -21.65 4.74
C GLU A 422 -20.70 -21.99 6.05
N VAL A 423 -21.92 -22.52 5.96
CA VAL A 423 -22.73 -23.03 7.06
C VAL A 423 -22.68 -24.57 7.06
N VAL A 424 -22.40 -25.18 8.20
CA VAL A 424 -22.44 -26.62 8.38
C VAL A 424 -23.89 -27.06 8.65
N LYS A 425 -24.70 -27.17 7.59
CA LYS A 425 -26.16 -27.40 7.67
C LYS A 425 -26.53 -28.65 8.46
N THR A 426 -25.67 -29.67 8.47
CA THR A 426 -25.87 -30.90 9.25
C THR A 426 -25.82 -30.69 10.77
N LYS A 427 -25.23 -29.58 11.23
CA LYS A 427 -25.12 -29.20 12.65
C LYS A 427 -26.09 -28.09 13.06
N ARG A 428 -27.03 -27.70 12.15
CA ARG A 428 -28.00 -26.65 12.41
C ARG A 428 -28.97 -27.02 13.52
N PRO A 429 -29.19 -26.15 14.54
CA PRO A 429 -30.18 -26.42 15.57
C PRO A 429 -31.59 -26.50 15.01
N PRO A 430 -32.47 -27.38 15.54
CA PRO A 430 -33.89 -27.41 15.17
C PRO A 430 -34.54 -26.05 15.45
N GLY A 431 -35.35 -25.56 14.49
CA GLY A 431 -36.11 -24.31 14.67
C GLY A 431 -35.30 -23.01 14.39
N ALA A 432 -34.08 -23.09 13.89
CA ALA A 432 -33.33 -21.92 13.47
C ALA A 432 -34.06 -21.15 12.37
N LYS A 433 -34.40 -19.86 12.65
CA LYS A 433 -35.20 -18.99 11.75
C LYS A 433 -34.29 -18.28 10.75
N GLU A 434 -34.87 -18.02 9.57
CA GLU A 434 -34.23 -17.14 8.59
C GLU A 434 -34.01 -15.75 9.16
N PHE A 435 -32.84 -15.16 8.83
CA PHE A 435 -32.48 -13.81 9.26
C PHE A 435 -33.14 -12.76 8.35
N ASP A 436 -33.77 -11.79 8.97
CA ASP A 436 -34.37 -10.62 8.33
C ASP A 436 -33.86 -9.37 9.05
N LEU A 437 -33.00 -8.60 8.36
CA LEU A 437 -32.32 -7.46 8.96
C LEU A 437 -33.29 -6.39 9.44
N PHE A 438 -34.35 -6.08 8.66
CA PHE A 438 -35.32 -5.07 9.04
C PHE A 438 -36.08 -5.44 10.33
N LYS A 439 -36.55 -6.69 10.44
CA LYS A 439 -37.19 -7.19 11.65
C LYS A 439 -36.20 -7.25 12.83
N HIS A 440 -34.96 -7.64 12.56
CA HIS A 440 -33.96 -7.78 13.60
C HIS A 440 -33.66 -6.45 14.30
N VAL A 441 -33.60 -5.33 13.53
CA VAL A 441 -33.39 -3.98 14.09
C VAL A 441 -34.68 -3.26 14.45
N GLY A 442 -35.83 -3.92 14.35
CA GLY A 442 -37.13 -3.32 14.66
C GLY A 442 -37.55 -2.18 13.71
N GLY A 443 -37.12 -2.22 12.46
CA GLY A 443 -37.44 -1.22 11.43
C GLY A 443 -36.80 0.16 11.65
N LYS A 444 -35.88 0.28 12.60
CA LYS A 444 -35.22 1.54 12.98
C LYS A 444 -33.68 1.39 13.03
N CYS A 445 -32.99 2.51 12.88
CA CYS A 445 -31.56 2.54 13.04
C CYS A 445 -31.15 2.15 14.46
N PRO A 446 -30.26 1.14 14.65
CA PRO A 446 -29.89 0.69 15.99
C PRO A 446 -29.10 1.75 16.79
N ALA A 447 -28.52 2.73 16.12
CA ALA A 447 -27.71 3.76 16.77
C ALA A 447 -28.49 5.05 17.15
N CYS A 448 -29.50 5.44 16.37
CA CYS A 448 -30.20 6.70 16.60
C CYS A 448 -31.72 6.59 16.66
N GLY A 449 -32.30 5.39 16.48
CA GLY A 449 -33.74 5.17 16.44
C GLY A 449 -34.44 5.78 15.22
N GLY A 450 -33.73 6.44 14.33
CA GLY A 450 -34.26 7.09 13.13
C GLY A 450 -34.73 6.08 12.06
N PRO A 451 -35.44 6.55 11.01
CA PRO A 451 -35.94 5.69 9.96
C PRO A 451 -34.79 5.06 9.14
N ILE A 452 -35.02 3.85 8.67
CA ILE A 452 -34.15 3.14 7.73
C ILE A 452 -34.89 2.91 6.42
N ALA A 453 -34.19 2.99 5.29
CA ALA A 453 -34.73 2.70 3.98
C ALA A 453 -33.82 1.77 3.21
N LYS A 454 -34.43 0.96 2.34
CA LYS A 454 -33.71 0.10 1.41
C LYS A 454 -33.39 0.92 0.16
N GLU A 455 -32.10 1.12 -0.10
CA GLU A 455 -31.64 1.87 -1.26
C GLU A 455 -30.90 0.93 -2.21
N LYS A 456 -31.22 1.08 -3.51
CA LYS A 456 -30.47 0.43 -4.56
C LYS A 456 -29.08 1.06 -4.61
N LEU A 457 -28.03 0.26 -4.43
CA LEU A 457 -26.68 0.69 -4.72
C LEU A 457 -26.58 0.81 -6.25
N LYS A 458 -26.42 2.04 -6.76
CA LYS A 458 -26.04 2.21 -8.15
C LYS A 458 -24.75 1.45 -8.35
N SER A 459 -24.70 0.58 -9.37
CA SER A 459 -23.57 -0.29 -9.69
C SER A 459 -22.28 0.52 -9.82
N GLY A 460 -21.50 0.58 -8.78
CA GLY A 460 -20.30 1.35 -8.66
C GLY A 460 -19.78 1.30 -7.24
N ARG A 461 -19.09 0.22 -6.88
CA ARG A 461 -18.26 0.07 -5.68
C ARG A 461 -18.89 0.44 -4.34
N ALA A 462 -19.45 -0.54 -3.65
CA ALA A 462 -19.59 -0.46 -2.19
C ALA A 462 -18.18 -0.38 -1.58
N GLU A 463 -17.74 0.82 -1.15
CA GLU A 463 -16.56 0.95 -0.32
C GLU A 463 -16.85 0.33 1.05
N LEU A 464 -16.23 -0.81 1.32
CA LEU A 464 -16.19 -1.41 2.65
C LEU A 464 -15.47 -0.45 3.62
N PRO A 465 -16.01 -0.21 4.83
CA PRO A 465 -15.30 0.58 5.83
C PRO A 465 -14.07 -0.18 6.34
N LEU A 466 -12.88 0.42 6.17
CA LEU A 466 -11.63 0.08 6.85
C LEU A 466 -11.20 -1.39 6.81
N GLY A 467 -10.79 -1.86 5.66
CA GLY A 467 -10.07 -3.10 5.47
C GLY A 467 -9.67 -3.16 4.00
N GLN A 468 -8.42 -2.96 3.72
CA GLN A 468 -7.87 -3.13 2.38
C GLN A 468 -8.19 -4.55 1.90
N ASP A 469 -8.52 -4.66 0.62
CA ASP A 469 -8.56 -5.88 -0.15
C ASP A 469 -9.79 -6.79 -0.06
N ALA A 470 -10.94 -6.28 -0.48
CA ALA A 470 -12.00 -7.14 -1.00
C ALA A 470 -12.82 -6.38 -2.06
N GLN A 471 -12.23 -6.15 -3.22
CA GLN A 471 -12.99 -5.87 -4.43
C GLN A 471 -13.31 -7.20 -5.10
N GLN A 472 -14.30 -7.93 -4.58
CA GLN A 472 -15.02 -8.89 -5.40
C GLN A 472 -16.00 -8.09 -6.25
N ARG A 473 -15.75 -7.99 -7.55
CA ARG A 473 -16.78 -7.68 -8.53
C ARG A 473 -17.75 -8.85 -8.55
N VAL A 474 -18.93 -8.66 -8.00
CA VAL A 474 -20.09 -9.47 -8.36
C VAL A 474 -20.69 -8.79 -9.59
N SER A 475 -20.43 -9.32 -10.77
CA SER A 475 -21.18 -9.00 -11.97
C SER A 475 -22.35 -9.99 -12.04
N THR A 476 -23.42 -9.66 -11.35
CA THR A 476 -24.75 -10.20 -11.65
C THR A 476 -25.69 -9.04 -11.89
N ASP A 477 -26.63 -9.18 -12.80
CA ASP A 477 -27.71 -8.22 -13.10
C ASP A 477 -28.63 -7.93 -11.88
N ASP A 478 -28.27 -8.42 -10.70
CA ASP A 478 -28.95 -8.17 -9.44
C ASP A 478 -28.38 -6.92 -8.80
N GLU A 479 -29.19 -5.86 -8.81
CA GLU A 479 -28.91 -4.59 -8.13
C GLU A 479 -28.69 -4.84 -6.63
N GLU A 480 -27.48 -4.63 -6.14
CA GLU A 480 -27.14 -4.76 -4.71
C GLU A 480 -27.95 -3.74 -3.90
N VAL A 481 -28.70 -4.19 -2.92
CA VAL A 481 -29.62 -3.37 -2.13
C VAL A 481 -29.17 -3.33 -0.68
N ALA A 482 -28.88 -2.14 -0.16
CA ALA A 482 -28.46 -1.94 1.21
C ALA A 482 -29.49 -1.16 2.04
N TRP A 483 -29.69 -1.58 3.30
CA TRP A 483 -30.42 -0.79 4.28
C TRP A 483 -29.60 0.38 4.76
N ARG A 484 -30.16 1.58 4.80
CA ARG A 484 -29.50 2.80 5.26
C ARG A 484 -30.31 3.58 6.27
N CYS A 485 -29.63 4.08 7.28
CA CYS A 485 -30.17 5.08 8.19
C CYS A 485 -30.31 6.41 7.46
N GLN A 486 -31.53 6.96 7.40
CA GLN A 486 -31.85 8.21 6.73
C GLN A 486 -31.49 9.46 7.54
N ASN A 487 -31.15 9.32 8.81
CA ASN A 487 -30.77 10.42 9.69
C ASN A 487 -29.26 10.76 9.51
N ILE A 488 -28.88 11.31 8.36
CA ILE A 488 -27.49 11.58 8.00
C ILE A 488 -26.84 12.60 8.96
N ALA A 489 -27.58 13.64 9.33
CA ALA A 489 -27.04 14.74 10.15
C ALA A 489 -27.05 14.42 11.66
N GLY A 490 -28.03 13.65 12.14
CA GLY A 490 -28.24 13.43 13.57
C GLY A 490 -27.88 12.03 14.09
N CYS A 491 -27.34 11.14 13.24
CA CYS A 491 -26.97 9.80 13.69
C CYS A 491 -25.55 9.80 14.30
N PRO A 492 -25.40 9.53 15.61
CA PRO A 492 -24.10 9.57 16.29
C PRO A 492 -23.13 8.53 15.71
N ALA A 493 -23.60 7.35 15.33
CA ALA A 493 -22.72 6.34 14.72
C ALA A 493 -22.17 6.79 13.37
N GLN A 494 -22.97 7.43 12.51
CA GLN A 494 -22.49 8.00 11.26
C GLN A 494 -21.47 9.10 11.50
N LEU A 495 -21.71 9.96 12.47
CA LEU A 495 -20.80 11.03 12.85
C LEU A 495 -19.48 10.48 13.39
N THR A 496 -19.51 9.52 14.32
CA THR A 496 -18.31 8.85 14.83
C THR A 496 -17.45 8.28 13.71
N ARG A 497 -18.06 7.59 12.75
CA ARG A 497 -17.34 7.01 11.61
C ARG A 497 -16.80 8.07 10.65
N ARG A 498 -17.49 9.19 10.47
CA ARG A 498 -16.98 10.32 9.69
C ARG A 498 -15.79 10.99 10.37
N VAL A 499 -15.83 11.19 11.70
CA VAL A 499 -14.74 11.75 12.49
C VAL A 499 -13.52 10.81 12.47
N GLU A 500 -13.73 9.49 12.66
CA GLU A 500 -12.68 8.48 12.58
C GLU A 500 -12.02 8.47 11.19
N TYR A 501 -12.82 8.51 10.11
CA TYR A 501 -12.31 8.53 8.74
C TYR A 501 -11.55 9.82 8.43
N PHE A 502 -12.04 10.96 8.89
CA PHE A 502 -11.39 12.26 8.75
C PHE A 502 -10.00 12.28 9.38
N ALA A 503 -9.87 11.65 10.56
CA ALA A 503 -8.61 11.54 11.28
C ALA A 503 -7.68 10.42 10.79
N HIS A 504 -8.18 9.52 9.93
CA HIS A 504 -7.44 8.35 9.49
C HIS A 504 -6.15 8.71 8.77
N ARG A 505 -5.12 7.82 8.88
CA ARG A 505 -3.78 8.01 8.29
C ARG A 505 -3.78 8.26 6.77
N LYS A 506 -4.81 7.79 6.04
CA LYS A 506 -4.98 8.02 4.61
C LYS A 506 -5.67 9.34 4.28
N ALA A 507 -6.33 9.94 5.26
CA ALA A 507 -6.93 11.27 5.19
C ALA A 507 -5.99 12.28 5.86
N LEU A 508 -6.37 12.89 6.97
CA LEU A 508 -5.56 13.94 7.59
C LEU A 508 -4.51 13.45 8.59
N ASP A 509 -4.46 12.15 8.89
CA ASP A 509 -3.45 11.51 9.75
C ASP A 509 -3.34 12.16 11.14
N ILE A 510 -4.48 12.27 11.82
CA ILE A 510 -4.52 12.85 13.16
C ILE A 510 -4.09 11.78 14.17
N GLU A 511 -2.82 11.82 14.53
CA GLU A 511 -2.21 10.86 15.46
C GLU A 511 -2.96 10.82 16.79
N SER A 512 -3.14 9.64 17.36
CA SER A 512 -3.85 9.36 18.61
C SER A 512 -5.38 9.55 18.58
N LEU A 513 -5.99 9.95 17.46
CA LEU A 513 -7.43 10.04 17.28
C LEU A 513 -7.98 8.80 16.56
N GLY A 514 -8.13 7.70 17.30
CA GLY A 514 -8.74 6.45 16.80
C GLY A 514 -10.25 6.38 17.12
N GLY A 515 -10.88 5.24 16.74
CA GLY A 515 -12.33 5.04 16.86
C GLY A 515 -12.89 5.30 18.25
N ILE A 516 -12.23 4.85 19.33
CA ILE A 516 -12.67 5.06 20.72
C ILE A 516 -12.68 6.56 21.06
N VAL A 517 -11.64 7.31 20.66
CA VAL A 517 -11.56 8.75 20.91
C VAL A 517 -12.65 9.48 20.13
N ALA A 518 -12.85 9.13 18.85
CA ALA A 518 -13.91 9.70 18.02
C ALA A 518 -15.30 9.43 18.63
N GLU A 519 -15.54 8.22 19.11
CA GLU A 519 -16.78 7.83 19.78
C GLU A 519 -17.03 8.69 21.02
N LYS A 520 -16.05 8.82 21.91
CA LYS A 520 -16.18 9.60 23.13
C LYS A 520 -16.33 11.11 22.87
N LEU A 521 -15.68 11.65 21.84
CA LEU A 521 -15.88 13.05 21.44
C LEU A 521 -17.30 13.34 20.96
N VAL A 522 -17.88 12.43 20.19
CA VAL A 522 -19.27 12.52 19.69
C VAL A 522 -20.27 12.30 20.84
N GLU A 523 -20.05 11.27 21.65
CA GLU A 523 -20.92 10.94 22.80
C GLU A 523 -21.02 12.11 23.80
N ARG A 524 -19.90 12.79 24.06
CA ARG A 524 -19.86 13.97 24.95
C ARG A 524 -20.30 15.27 24.28
N GLY A 525 -20.72 15.23 23.01
CA GLY A 525 -21.16 16.40 22.25
C GLY A 525 -20.08 17.44 21.96
N LEU A 526 -18.80 17.07 22.12
CA LEU A 526 -17.66 17.93 21.84
C LEU A 526 -17.42 18.14 20.33
N VAL A 527 -17.89 17.18 19.53
CA VAL A 527 -17.77 17.18 18.05
C VAL A 527 -19.15 16.84 17.48
N LYS A 528 -19.71 17.74 16.68
CA LYS A 528 -20.96 17.60 15.94
C LYS A 528 -20.77 17.47 14.44
N GLU A 529 -19.60 17.87 13.94
CA GLU A 529 -19.13 17.67 12.58
C GLU A 529 -17.60 17.52 12.58
N PRO A 530 -16.96 16.88 11.57
CA PRO A 530 -15.52 16.62 11.61
C PRO A 530 -14.63 17.86 11.76
N LEU A 531 -15.04 19.01 11.24
CA LEU A 531 -14.29 20.27 11.37
C LEU A 531 -14.29 20.85 12.78
N ASP A 532 -15.18 20.44 13.68
CA ASP A 532 -15.17 20.85 15.10
C ASP A 532 -13.93 20.34 15.85
N LEU A 533 -13.23 19.35 15.28
CA LEU A 533 -11.95 18.89 15.81
C LEU A 533 -10.93 20.03 15.95
N PHE A 534 -10.98 21.03 15.07
CA PHE A 534 -10.07 22.17 15.08
C PHE A 534 -10.37 23.20 16.19
N ASP A 535 -11.53 23.10 16.84
CA ASP A 535 -11.93 23.97 17.97
C ASP A 535 -11.62 23.35 19.33
N LEU A 536 -11.20 22.08 19.36
CA LEU A 536 -10.93 21.36 20.60
C LEU A 536 -9.76 21.98 21.37
N LYS A 537 -9.93 22.11 22.69
CA LYS A 537 -8.91 22.61 23.60
C LYS A 537 -8.16 21.47 24.30
N LEU A 538 -6.92 21.77 24.70
CA LEU A 538 -6.06 20.80 25.38
C LEU A 538 -6.75 20.20 26.62
N GLU A 539 -7.37 21.02 27.45
CA GLU A 539 -8.03 20.56 28.68
C GLU A 539 -9.21 19.61 28.42
N GLN A 540 -9.98 19.87 27.34
CA GLN A 540 -11.13 19.02 26.97
C GLN A 540 -10.66 17.65 26.54
N LEU A 541 -9.61 17.59 25.72
CA LEU A 541 -9.02 16.33 25.26
C LEU A 541 -8.30 15.60 26.40
N ALA A 542 -7.49 16.30 27.18
CA ALA A 542 -6.69 15.69 28.24
C ALA A 542 -7.58 15.00 29.30
N LYS A 543 -8.73 15.60 29.63
CA LYS A 543 -9.69 15.07 30.61
C LYS A 543 -10.70 14.07 30.02
N LEU A 544 -10.64 13.76 28.72
CA LEU A 544 -11.57 12.85 28.06
C LEU A 544 -11.46 11.44 28.65
N ASN A 545 -12.55 10.92 29.23
CA ASN A 545 -12.62 9.55 29.73
C ASN A 545 -12.90 8.59 28.57
N LEU A 546 -11.95 7.68 28.31
CA LEU A 546 -12.03 6.62 27.28
C LEU A 546 -12.57 5.30 27.85
N GLY A 547 -12.66 5.18 29.17
CA GLY A 547 -13.21 4.01 29.86
C GLY A 547 -14.69 4.14 30.14
N THR A 548 -15.18 3.29 31.03
CA THR A 548 -16.52 3.40 31.65
C THR A 548 -16.48 4.37 32.83
N ASP A 549 -17.66 4.66 33.41
CA ASP A 549 -17.72 5.49 34.62
C ASP A 549 -17.20 4.73 35.85
N ASP A 550 -17.28 3.39 35.84
CA ASP A 550 -16.75 2.52 36.92
C ASP A 550 -15.23 2.29 36.79
N GLU A 551 -14.71 2.25 35.56
CA GLU A 551 -13.29 2.09 35.25
C GLU A 551 -12.81 3.24 34.34
N PRO A 552 -12.60 4.44 34.89
CA PRO A 552 -12.22 5.61 34.12
C PRO A 552 -10.80 5.48 33.56
N ARG A 553 -10.63 5.78 32.29
CA ARG A 553 -9.34 5.80 31.60
C ARG A 553 -9.17 7.14 30.90
N VAL A 554 -8.41 8.04 31.51
CA VAL A 554 -8.17 9.39 30.99
C VAL A 554 -7.26 9.36 29.76
N PHE A 555 -7.60 10.13 28.73
CA PHE A 555 -6.81 10.24 27.49
C PHE A 555 -5.41 10.79 27.74
N GLY A 556 -5.29 11.77 28.62
CA GLY A 556 -4.05 12.36 29.11
C GLY A 556 -3.48 13.47 28.23
N GLU A 557 -2.71 14.34 28.86
CA GLU A 557 -2.18 15.57 28.24
C GLU A 557 -1.25 15.29 27.06
N LYS A 558 -0.38 14.27 27.19
CA LYS A 558 0.55 13.87 26.12
C LYS A 558 -0.16 13.48 24.82
N ASN A 559 -1.25 12.71 24.91
CA ASN A 559 -2.03 12.32 23.74
C ASN A 559 -2.84 13.50 23.19
N ALA A 560 -3.39 14.33 24.07
CA ALA A 560 -4.13 15.54 23.70
C ALA A 560 -3.23 16.52 22.92
N THR A 561 -1.99 16.75 23.38
CA THR A 561 -1.00 17.58 22.68
C THR A 561 -0.71 17.04 21.28
N LYS A 562 -0.50 15.72 21.14
CA LYS A 562 -0.27 15.08 19.83
C LYS A 562 -1.43 15.29 18.85
N VAL A 563 -2.68 15.15 19.33
CA VAL A 563 -3.87 15.42 18.51
C VAL A 563 -3.88 16.87 18.02
N LEU A 564 -3.68 17.83 18.92
CA LEU A 564 -3.69 19.26 18.57
C LEU A 564 -2.55 19.64 17.60
N GLU A 565 -1.34 19.13 17.81
CA GLU A 565 -0.23 19.32 16.89
C GLU A 565 -0.52 18.71 15.51
N ALA A 566 -1.13 17.50 15.47
CA ALA A 566 -1.53 16.86 14.22
C ALA A 566 -2.61 17.68 13.48
N LEU A 567 -3.59 18.23 14.21
CA LEU A 567 -4.60 19.12 13.64
C LEU A 567 -3.98 20.42 13.07
N GLN A 568 -2.97 21.00 13.73
CA GLN A 568 -2.29 22.17 13.16
C GLN A 568 -1.53 21.82 11.87
N ARG A 569 -0.82 20.68 11.85
CA ARG A 569 -0.16 20.18 10.61
C ARG A 569 -1.18 19.90 9.51
N ALA A 570 -2.34 19.38 9.86
CA ALA A 570 -3.40 19.04 8.89
C ALA A 570 -3.93 20.26 8.12
N LYS A 571 -3.83 21.50 8.67
CA LYS A 571 -4.29 22.72 7.98
C LYS A 571 -3.58 22.97 6.66
N THR A 572 -2.36 22.48 6.51
CA THR A 572 -1.53 22.58 5.29
C THR A 572 -1.26 21.23 4.65
N ALA A 573 -2.00 20.19 5.03
CA ALA A 573 -1.86 18.87 4.42
C ALA A 573 -2.17 18.92 2.90
N PRO A 574 -1.61 18.02 2.08
CA PRO A 574 -1.86 17.94 0.66
C PRO A 574 -3.36 17.97 0.31
N LEU A 575 -3.71 18.64 -0.79
CA LEU A 575 -5.10 18.78 -1.23
C LEU A 575 -5.80 17.43 -1.44
N SER A 576 -5.09 16.43 -1.95
CA SER A 576 -5.62 15.06 -2.12
C SER A 576 -6.06 14.44 -0.79
N ARG A 577 -5.37 14.71 0.30
CA ARG A 577 -5.74 14.23 1.64
C ARG A 577 -6.99 14.92 2.17
N TRP A 578 -7.17 16.21 1.87
CA TRP A 578 -8.37 16.95 2.21
C TRP A 578 -9.58 16.46 1.42
N ILE A 579 -9.44 16.29 0.09
CA ILE A 579 -10.49 15.72 -0.75
C ILE A 579 -10.93 14.35 -0.20
N GLN A 580 -9.97 13.51 0.19
CA GLN A 580 -10.28 12.22 0.78
C GLN A 580 -10.94 12.34 2.16
N ALA A 581 -10.49 13.27 3.01
CA ALA A 581 -11.04 13.48 4.35
C ALA A 581 -12.52 13.91 4.32
N LEU A 582 -12.94 14.64 3.31
CA LEU A 582 -14.34 15.04 3.10
C LEU A 582 -15.26 13.85 2.81
N ALA A 583 -14.71 12.69 2.51
CA ALA A 583 -15.44 11.43 2.28
C ALA A 583 -16.58 11.58 1.25
N ILE A 584 -16.33 12.34 0.18
CA ILE A 584 -17.27 12.53 -0.93
C ILE A 584 -17.58 11.16 -1.55
N ALA A 585 -18.85 10.91 -1.86
CA ALA A 585 -19.27 9.66 -2.50
C ALA A 585 -18.49 9.43 -3.81
N ASP A 586 -18.19 8.19 -4.13
CA ASP A 586 -17.47 7.77 -5.35
C ASP A 586 -16.05 8.35 -5.51
N VAL A 587 -15.53 9.04 -4.49
CA VAL A 587 -14.18 9.61 -4.47
C VAL A 587 -13.28 8.79 -3.55
N GLY A 588 -12.49 7.90 -4.14
CA GLY A 588 -11.46 7.12 -3.45
C GLY A 588 -10.09 7.84 -3.46
N GLU A 589 -9.06 7.19 -2.90
CA GLU A 589 -7.70 7.76 -2.83
C GLU A 589 -7.10 8.05 -4.21
N ALA A 590 -7.29 7.16 -5.20
CA ALA A 590 -6.79 7.36 -6.54
C ALA A 590 -7.46 8.57 -7.22
N THR A 591 -8.80 8.64 -7.13
CA THR A 591 -9.61 9.76 -7.63
C THR A 591 -9.22 11.07 -6.94
N ALA A 592 -9.06 11.09 -5.61
CA ALA A 592 -8.64 12.27 -4.85
C ALA A 592 -7.27 12.80 -5.29
N LYS A 593 -6.30 11.93 -5.55
CA LYS A 593 -4.97 12.30 -6.08
C LYS A 593 -5.05 12.91 -7.47
N GLN A 594 -5.87 12.36 -8.36
CA GLN A 594 -6.04 12.90 -9.71
C GLN A 594 -6.76 14.25 -9.70
N LEU A 595 -7.76 14.42 -8.84
CA LEU A 595 -8.44 15.70 -8.63
C LEU A 595 -7.47 16.77 -8.11
N ALA A 596 -6.63 16.44 -7.13
CA ALA A 596 -5.62 17.34 -6.59
C ALA A 596 -4.49 17.67 -7.58
N ALA A 597 -4.17 16.76 -8.52
CA ALA A 597 -3.20 17.03 -9.57
C ALA A 597 -3.69 17.99 -10.66
N THR A 598 -4.99 18.26 -10.70
CA THR A 598 -5.65 19.11 -11.72
C THR A 598 -6.29 20.37 -11.14
N HIS A 599 -6.41 20.48 -9.83
CA HIS A 599 -7.00 21.62 -9.12
C HIS A 599 -6.05 22.09 -8.02
N ASP A 600 -6.02 23.39 -7.74
CA ASP A 600 -5.13 24.00 -6.76
C ASP A 600 -5.79 24.23 -5.39
N SER A 601 -7.12 24.13 -5.31
CA SER A 601 -7.89 24.38 -4.08
C SER A 601 -9.22 23.62 -4.07
N LEU A 602 -9.86 23.54 -2.90
CA LEU A 602 -11.22 22.99 -2.77
C LEU A 602 -12.27 23.88 -3.44
N GLU A 603 -12.05 25.19 -3.48
CA GLU A 603 -12.87 26.17 -4.18
C GLU A 603 -12.80 25.97 -5.70
N ALA A 604 -11.59 25.80 -6.25
CA ALA A 604 -11.42 25.47 -7.66
C ALA A 604 -12.11 24.15 -8.03
N LEU A 605 -12.04 23.16 -7.15
CA LEU A 605 -12.72 21.87 -7.32
C LEU A 605 -14.25 22.03 -7.31
N ALA A 606 -14.80 22.84 -6.41
CA ALA A 606 -16.23 23.11 -6.29
C ALA A 606 -16.83 23.77 -7.55
N HIS A 607 -16.01 24.54 -8.27
CA HIS A 607 -16.41 25.28 -9.47
C HIS A 607 -15.82 24.72 -10.78
N SER A 608 -15.30 23.51 -10.74
CA SER A 608 -14.55 22.89 -11.84
C SER A 608 -15.39 22.73 -13.11
N GLU A 609 -14.96 23.39 -14.19
CA GLU A 609 -15.54 23.20 -15.54
C GLU A 609 -15.19 21.81 -16.11
N VAL A 610 -13.99 21.33 -15.81
CA VAL A 610 -13.53 19.99 -16.24
C VAL A 610 -14.42 18.88 -15.68
N LEU A 611 -14.82 18.98 -14.41
CA LEU A 611 -15.74 18.00 -13.82
C LEU A 611 -17.15 18.12 -14.40
N ARG A 612 -17.59 19.32 -14.76
CA ARG A 612 -18.86 19.51 -15.50
C ARG A 612 -18.79 18.83 -16.86
N ASP A 613 -17.73 19.05 -17.62
CA ASP A 613 -17.50 18.41 -18.92
C ASP A 613 -17.50 16.87 -18.81
N ILE A 614 -16.79 16.29 -17.82
CA ILE A 614 -16.78 14.82 -17.60
C ILE A 614 -18.19 14.30 -17.26
N ARG A 615 -18.92 14.97 -16.38
CA ARG A 615 -20.30 14.61 -16.01
C ARG A 615 -21.23 14.67 -17.23
N ASP A 616 -21.18 15.77 -17.97
CA ASP A 616 -22.09 16.03 -19.11
C ASP A 616 -21.78 15.09 -20.29
N LEU A 617 -20.50 14.75 -20.51
CA LEU A 617 -20.12 13.71 -21.47
C LEU A 617 -20.73 12.36 -21.09
N GLY A 618 -20.61 11.94 -19.83
CA GLY A 618 -21.18 10.69 -19.35
C GLY A 618 -22.72 10.66 -19.42
N ALA A 619 -23.38 11.78 -19.16
CA ALA A 619 -24.83 11.89 -19.32
C ALA A 619 -25.25 11.68 -20.79
N LYS A 620 -24.53 12.30 -21.75
CA LYS A 620 -24.77 12.13 -23.20
C LYS A 620 -24.52 10.70 -23.64
N GLU A 621 -23.45 10.06 -23.17
CA GLU A 621 -23.16 8.65 -23.46
C GLU A 621 -24.25 7.72 -22.92
N SER A 622 -24.76 7.98 -21.72
CA SER A 622 -25.88 7.23 -21.13
C SER A 622 -27.16 7.40 -21.93
N GLU A 623 -27.53 8.64 -22.30
CA GLU A 623 -28.69 8.91 -23.15
C GLU A 623 -28.55 8.19 -24.51
N ARG A 624 -27.39 8.25 -25.14
CA ARG A 624 -27.10 7.53 -26.39
C ARG A 624 -27.28 6.01 -26.27
N ALA A 625 -26.84 5.42 -25.13
CA ALA A 625 -27.03 3.99 -24.91
C ALA A 625 -28.51 3.61 -24.77
N GLU A 626 -29.34 4.46 -24.12
CA GLU A 626 -30.77 4.24 -23.94
C GLU A 626 -31.56 4.37 -25.24
N ILE A 627 -31.24 5.38 -26.05
CA ILE A 627 -31.98 5.67 -27.31
C ILE A 627 -31.40 4.90 -28.52
N SER A 628 -30.32 4.09 -28.32
CA SER A 628 -29.67 3.40 -29.42
C SER A 628 -30.65 2.67 -30.34
N PRO A 629 -30.66 2.95 -31.66
CA PRO A 629 -31.51 2.26 -32.60
C PRO A 629 -31.31 0.75 -32.69
N ARG A 630 -30.15 0.30 -32.21
CA ARG A 630 -29.73 -1.12 -32.14
C ARG A 630 -29.91 -1.77 -30.76
N SER A 631 -30.57 -1.07 -29.82
CA SER A 631 -30.77 -1.57 -28.48
C SER A 631 -31.68 -2.83 -28.49
N ARG A 632 -31.15 -3.94 -27.99
CA ARG A 632 -31.93 -5.17 -27.77
C ARG A 632 -32.87 -5.07 -26.57
N LYS A 633 -32.53 -4.22 -25.58
CA LYS A 633 -33.33 -4.01 -24.36
C LYS A 633 -34.52 -3.05 -24.61
N ASN A 634 -34.37 -2.11 -25.52
CA ASN A 634 -35.39 -1.11 -25.86
C ASN A 634 -35.42 -0.85 -27.38
N PRO A 635 -35.94 -1.80 -28.19
CA PRO A 635 -36.00 -1.62 -29.65
C PRO A 635 -36.99 -0.52 -30.04
N PRO A 636 -36.72 0.24 -31.13
CA PRO A 636 -37.65 1.25 -31.62
C PRO A 636 -38.97 0.59 -32.09
N LYS A 637 -40.10 1.20 -31.76
CA LYS A 637 -41.45 0.66 -32.03
C LYS A 637 -41.84 0.74 -33.50
N ASN A 638 -41.29 1.71 -34.26
CA ASN A 638 -41.55 1.89 -35.67
C ASN A 638 -40.40 2.71 -36.33
N GLU A 639 -40.45 2.82 -37.69
CA GLU A 639 -39.42 3.54 -38.46
C GLU A 639 -39.33 5.05 -38.12
N THR A 640 -40.44 5.68 -37.75
CA THR A 640 -40.48 7.08 -37.33
C THR A 640 -39.73 7.30 -36.03
N GLU A 641 -39.93 6.43 -35.07
CA GLU A 641 -39.20 6.45 -33.79
C GLU A 641 -37.72 6.15 -34.00
N LYS A 642 -37.38 5.21 -34.86
CA LYS A 642 -36.01 4.88 -35.23
C LYS A 642 -35.30 6.09 -35.86
N ALA A 643 -35.90 6.76 -36.83
CA ALA A 643 -35.36 7.98 -37.47
C ALA A 643 -35.16 9.11 -36.44
N LYS A 644 -36.11 9.30 -35.51
CA LYS A 644 -35.97 10.27 -34.42
C LYS A 644 -34.80 9.96 -33.50
N ARG A 645 -34.61 8.68 -33.14
CA ARG A 645 -33.49 8.24 -32.31
C ARG A 645 -32.14 8.35 -33.01
N GLU A 646 -32.09 8.06 -34.33
CA GLU A 646 -30.89 8.24 -35.15
C GLU A 646 -30.47 9.73 -35.23
N LYS A 647 -31.43 10.63 -35.42
CA LYS A 647 -31.18 12.08 -35.41
C LYS A 647 -30.63 12.54 -34.06
N ARG A 648 -31.27 12.12 -32.93
CA ARG A 648 -30.85 12.50 -31.58
C ARG A 648 -29.47 11.90 -31.22
N ASP A 649 -29.17 10.65 -31.63
CA ASP A 649 -27.84 10.04 -31.44
C ASP A 649 -26.73 10.82 -32.16
N ALA A 650 -27.00 11.30 -33.37
CA ALA A 650 -26.08 12.14 -34.13
C ALA A 650 -25.81 13.51 -33.46
N GLU A 651 -26.86 14.15 -32.93
CA GLU A 651 -26.75 15.40 -32.16
C GLU A 651 -25.89 15.18 -30.90
N LEU A 652 -26.20 14.18 -30.08
CA LEU A 652 -25.46 13.85 -28.87
C LEU A 652 -24.01 13.48 -29.16
N LYS A 653 -23.74 12.81 -30.28
CA LYS A 653 -22.38 12.49 -30.71
C LYS A 653 -21.58 13.74 -31.06
N ALA A 654 -22.19 14.71 -31.75
CA ALA A 654 -21.54 15.97 -32.08
C ALA A 654 -21.23 16.81 -30.83
N GLU A 655 -22.24 16.96 -29.94
CA GLU A 655 -22.08 17.64 -28.66
C GLU A 655 -21.01 16.97 -27.77
N GLY A 656 -20.95 15.61 -27.73
CA GLY A 656 -19.94 14.85 -27.02
C GLY A 656 -18.53 15.06 -27.55
N ALA A 657 -18.37 15.13 -28.90
CA ALA A 657 -17.08 15.36 -29.53
C ALA A 657 -16.50 16.75 -29.19
N GLU A 658 -17.35 17.78 -29.03
CA GLU A 658 -16.89 19.09 -28.56
C GLU A 658 -16.34 19.04 -27.13
N ILE A 659 -17.00 18.33 -26.23
CA ILE A 659 -16.56 18.15 -24.85
C ILE A 659 -15.24 17.35 -24.83
N GLU A 660 -15.17 16.26 -25.61
CA GLU A 660 -13.94 15.46 -25.72
C GLU A 660 -12.76 16.31 -26.21
N SER A 661 -12.95 17.14 -27.20
CA SER A 661 -11.93 18.06 -27.73
C SER A 661 -11.41 19.01 -26.64
N ARG A 662 -12.31 19.57 -25.79
CA ARG A 662 -11.89 20.41 -24.66
C ARG A 662 -11.05 19.63 -23.63
N LEU A 663 -11.47 18.41 -23.29
CA LEU A 663 -10.75 17.55 -22.35
C LEU A 663 -9.38 17.09 -22.89
N GLU A 664 -9.23 16.95 -24.20
CA GLU A 664 -7.95 16.57 -24.83
C GLU A 664 -6.97 17.74 -24.91
N THR A 665 -7.48 18.98 -25.15
CA THR A 665 -6.67 20.20 -25.35
C THR A 665 -5.81 20.58 -24.15
N GLY A 666 -5.88 20.00 -23.00
CA GLY A 666 -5.00 20.24 -21.83
C GLY A 666 -4.31 18.99 -21.34
N GLY A 667 -4.42 17.86 -22.05
CA GLY A 667 -3.97 16.56 -21.55
C GLY A 667 -4.74 16.11 -20.31
N LEU A 668 -5.92 16.69 -20.06
CA LEU A 668 -6.73 16.46 -18.86
C LEU A 668 -7.32 15.04 -18.84
N LYS A 669 -7.71 14.51 -20.00
CA LYS A 669 -8.21 13.14 -20.16
C LYS A 669 -7.19 12.10 -19.68
N ALA A 670 -5.91 12.29 -19.96
CA ALA A 670 -4.83 11.42 -19.50
C ALA A 670 -4.55 11.53 -18.00
N LYS A 671 -4.84 12.69 -17.38
CA LYS A 671 -4.62 12.93 -15.94
C LYS A 671 -5.78 12.47 -15.06
N LEU A 672 -6.99 12.37 -15.61
CA LEU A 672 -8.24 12.08 -14.89
C LEU A 672 -8.82 10.71 -15.27
N VAL A 673 -7.98 9.72 -15.53
CA VAL A 673 -8.39 8.36 -15.96
C VAL A 673 -9.30 7.66 -14.94
N GLU A 674 -9.12 7.93 -13.64
CA GLU A 674 -9.94 7.34 -12.56
C GLU A 674 -11.15 8.23 -12.19
N VAL A 675 -11.30 9.40 -12.81
CA VAL A 675 -12.40 10.31 -12.54
C VAL A 675 -13.49 10.10 -13.60
N GLY A 676 -14.37 9.15 -13.35
CA GLY A 676 -15.53 8.91 -14.21
C GLY A 676 -16.66 9.91 -13.98
N PRO A 677 -17.72 9.87 -14.85
CA PRO A 677 -18.86 10.79 -14.78
C PRO A 677 -19.59 10.77 -13.41
N VAL A 678 -19.67 9.59 -12.77
CA VAL A 678 -20.30 9.43 -11.46
C VAL A 678 -19.50 10.16 -10.37
N ALA A 679 -18.19 9.98 -10.34
CA ALA A 679 -17.33 10.67 -9.37
C ALA A 679 -17.32 12.19 -9.59
N ALA A 680 -17.30 12.64 -10.84
CA ALA A 680 -17.40 14.07 -11.19
C ALA A 680 -18.72 14.68 -10.70
N ALA A 681 -19.86 14.01 -10.94
CA ALA A 681 -21.16 14.42 -10.44
C ALA A 681 -21.16 14.47 -8.90
N SER A 682 -20.68 13.43 -8.22
CA SER A 682 -20.63 13.36 -6.76
C SER A 682 -19.85 14.52 -6.13
N VAL A 683 -18.73 14.93 -6.74
CA VAL A 683 -17.95 16.08 -6.27
C VAL A 683 -18.71 17.38 -6.44
N LEU A 684 -19.26 17.63 -7.63
CA LEU A 684 -20.01 18.85 -7.92
C LEU A 684 -21.26 18.96 -7.04
N ASP A 685 -22.02 17.88 -6.89
CA ASP A 685 -23.25 17.82 -6.08
C ASP A 685 -22.93 18.02 -4.59
N TYR A 686 -21.82 17.44 -4.11
CA TYR A 686 -21.37 17.63 -2.74
C TYR A 686 -21.17 19.11 -2.44
N PHE A 687 -20.36 19.83 -3.22
CA PHE A 687 -20.09 21.25 -2.98
C PHE A 687 -21.29 22.16 -3.29
N ALA A 688 -22.17 21.76 -4.20
CA ALA A 688 -23.43 22.46 -4.46
C ALA A 688 -24.45 22.29 -3.32
N SER A 689 -24.31 21.25 -2.48
CA SER A 689 -25.20 20.99 -1.33
C SER A 689 -25.06 22.05 -0.24
N PRO A 690 -26.09 22.26 0.62
CA PRO A 690 -25.98 23.14 1.79
C PRO A 690 -24.83 22.73 2.73
N ALA A 691 -24.63 21.42 2.90
CA ALA A 691 -23.54 20.87 3.74
C ALA A 691 -22.17 21.18 3.16
N GLY A 692 -21.96 20.98 1.85
CA GLY A 692 -20.67 21.27 1.18
C GLY A 692 -20.32 22.76 1.22
N ARG A 693 -21.30 23.64 1.00
CA ARG A 693 -21.11 25.09 1.15
C ARG A 693 -20.72 25.50 2.57
N LYS A 694 -21.35 24.88 3.59
CA LYS A 694 -21.00 25.10 5.00
C LYS A 694 -19.56 24.65 5.27
N VAL A 695 -19.15 23.50 4.72
CA VAL A 695 -17.77 22.99 4.84
C VAL A 695 -16.76 23.96 4.25
N LEU A 696 -16.96 24.49 3.04
CA LEU A 696 -16.07 25.48 2.43
C LEU A 696 -15.96 26.75 3.29
N ALA A 697 -17.09 27.30 3.76
CA ALA A 697 -17.12 28.46 4.62
C ALA A 697 -16.33 28.22 5.92
N ARG A 698 -16.50 27.04 6.53
CA ARG A 698 -15.81 26.65 7.77
C ARG A 698 -14.30 26.46 7.56
N ILE A 699 -13.88 25.88 6.44
CA ILE A 699 -12.47 25.74 6.04
C ILE A 699 -11.80 27.12 5.94
N HIS A 700 -12.49 28.08 5.34
CA HIS A 700 -12.01 29.45 5.25
C HIS A 700 -11.91 30.14 6.63
N GLU A 701 -12.92 30.00 7.50
CA GLU A 701 -12.93 30.52 8.86
C GLU A 701 -11.76 29.96 9.71
N LEU A 702 -11.51 28.65 9.61
CA LEU A 702 -10.44 27.96 10.32
C LEU A 702 -9.04 28.22 9.73
N LYS A 703 -8.96 29.05 8.67
CA LYS A 703 -7.72 29.34 7.92
C LYS A 703 -6.99 28.08 7.44
N ILE A 704 -7.75 27.10 7.02
CA ILE A 704 -7.22 25.87 6.43
C ILE A 704 -6.82 26.16 4.99
N LYS A 705 -5.57 25.85 4.63
CA LYS A 705 -5.01 26.09 3.29
C LYS A 705 -4.29 24.82 2.83
N PRO A 706 -5.01 23.86 2.24
CA PRO A 706 -4.39 22.66 1.70
C PRO A 706 -3.28 22.98 0.70
N GLU A 707 -2.19 22.25 0.75
CA GLU A 707 -1.08 22.39 -0.19
C GLU A 707 -1.48 21.87 -1.56
N ALA A 708 -1.34 22.71 -2.59
CA ALA A 708 -1.66 22.32 -3.96
C ALA A 708 -0.64 21.29 -4.49
N GLU A 709 -1.16 20.21 -5.10
CA GLU A 709 -0.37 19.14 -5.72
C GLU A 709 -0.38 19.25 -7.26
N VAL A 710 -0.82 20.36 -7.79
CA VAL A 710 -0.87 20.59 -9.25
C VAL A 710 0.53 20.45 -9.82
N VAL A 711 0.76 19.37 -10.55
CA VAL A 711 1.96 19.24 -11.36
C VAL A 711 1.85 20.31 -12.45
N LYS A 712 2.54 21.42 -12.29
CA LYS A 712 2.71 22.40 -13.35
C LYS A 712 3.36 21.67 -14.51
N THR A 713 2.54 21.20 -15.45
CA THR A 713 3.06 20.66 -16.71
C THR A 713 3.78 21.79 -17.41
N ALA A 714 4.95 21.50 -17.93
CA ALA A 714 5.82 22.41 -18.69
C ALA A 714 5.17 23.09 -19.93
N ALA A 715 3.86 23.03 -20.07
CA ALA A 715 3.08 23.67 -21.13
C ALA A 715 2.53 25.06 -20.78
N SER A 716 2.59 25.52 -19.53
CA SER A 716 2.04 26.82 -19.14
C SER A 716 3.09 27.88 -18.73
N THR A 717 4.35 27.54 -18.80
CA THR A 717 5.43 28.53 -18.77
C THR A 717 6.32 28.25 -19.97
N LEU A 718 6.32 29.16 -20.94
CA LEU A 718 7.44 29.41 -21.83
C LEU A 718 8.63 29.79 -20.93
N GLY A 719 9.15 28.86 -20.17
CA GLY A 719 10.38 29.04 -19.42
C GLY A 719 11.50 29.32 -20.41
N ILE A 720 12.44 30.16 -20.04
CA ILE A 720 13.58 30.57 -20.89
C ILE A 720 14.36 29.37 -21.47
N PHE A 721 14.22 28.19 -20.89
CA PHE A 721 14.84 26.92 -21.33
C PHE A 721 13.86 25.93 -21.99
N ALA A 722 12.65 26.37 -22.35
CA ALA A 722 11.68 25.51 -23.01
C ALA A 722 12.24 24.88 -24.29
N GLY A 723 12.19 23.54 -24.38
CA GLY A 723 12.74 22.77 -25.51
C GLY A 723 14.26 22.66 -25.55
N LYS A 724 14.99 23.20 -24.57
CA LYS A 724 16.45 23.12 -24.48
C LYS A 724 16.92 21.90 -23.67
N THR A 725 17.96 21.24 -24.17
CA THR A 725 18.57 20.07 -23.53
C THR A 725 19.90 20.43 -22.91
N PHE A 726 20.04 20.17 -21.61
CA PHE A 726 21.24 20.42 -20.83
C PHE A 726 21.97 19.13 -20.46
N VAL A 727 23.30 19.21 -20.32
CA VAL A 727 24.11 18.18 -19.65
C VAL A 727 24.92 18.84 -18.55
N LEU A 728 24.92 18.23 -17.34
CA LEU A 728 25.68 18.70 -16.20
C LEU A 728 26.98 17.91 -16.07
N THR A 729 28.10 18.59 -15.82
CA THR A 729 29.43 17.98 -15.62
C THR A 729 30.28 18.80 -14.65
N GLY A 730 31.15 18.13 -13.88
CA GLY A 730 31.96 18.81 -12.87
C GLY A 730 31.21 19.15 -11.59
N THR A 731 31.85 19.83 -10.64
CA THR A 731 31.30 20.31 -9.36
C THR A 731 31.04 21.80 -9.47
N LEU A 732 29.79 22.22 -9.25
CA LEU A 732 29.38 23.60 -9.27
C LEU A 732 29.77 24.28 -7.93
N PRO A 733 30.23 25.55 -7.96
CA PRO A 733 30.70 26.26 -6.76
C PRO A 733 29.65 26.52 -5.69
N THR A 734 28.42 26.90 -6.08
CA THR A 734 27.41 27.37 -5.13
C THR A 734 26.16 26.52 -5.05
N MET A 735 25.99 25.54 -5.96
CA MET A 735 24.83 24.65 -5.96
C MET A 735 25.19 23.20 -6.26
N THR A 736 24.37 22.27 -5.77
CA THR A 736 24.52 20.85 -6.11
C THR A 736 24.01 20.58 -7.53
N ARG A 737 24.41 19.42 -8.10
CA ARG A 737 23.89 18.99 -9.41
C ARG A 737 22.37 18.82 -9.43
N ASP A 738 21.79 18.38 -8.31
CA ASP A 738 20.34 18.18 -8.18
C ASP A 738 19.60 19.52 -8.11
N GLU A 739 20.15 20.52 -7.44
CA GLU A 739 19.62 21.89 -7.42
C GLU A 739 19.70 22.55 -8.80
N ALA A 740 20.83 22.39 -9.51
CA ALA A 740 20.99 22.88 -10.87
C ALA A 740 20.01 22.19 -11.83
N LYS A 741 19.81 20.88 -11.70
CA LYS A 741 18.85 20.10 -12.47
C LYS A 741 17.42 20.58 -12.20
N ALA A 742 17.04 20.70 -10.94
CA ALA A 742 15.70 21.20 -10.54
C ALA A 742 15.44 22.61 -11.09
N LYS A 743 16.46 23.49 -11.08
CA LYS A 743 16.35 24.85 -11.62
C LYS A 743 16.20 24.87 -13.13
N ILE A 744 16.93 24.03 -13.87
CA ILE A 744 16.77 23.87 -15.33
C ILE A 744 15.37 23.35 -15.67
N GLU A 745 14.93 22.32 -14.98
CA GLU A 745 13.62 21.69 -15.20
C GLU A 745 12.47 22.63 -14.83
N SER A 746 12.58 23.43 -13.77
CA SER A 746 11.62 24.46 -13.40
C SER A 746 11.47 25.58 -14.44
N LEU A 747 12.52 25.82 -15.25
CA LEU A 747 12.55 26.81 -16.34
C LEU A 747 12.25 26.17 -17.71
N GLY A 748 11.72 24.93 -17.75
CA GLY A 748 11.26 24.25 -18.94
C GLY A 748 12.33 23.49 -19.74
N GLY A 749 13.57 23.43 -19.22
CA GLY A 749 14.68 22.70 -19.84
C GLY A 749 14.67 21.21 -19.50
N LYS A 750 15.36 20.40 -20.29
CA LYS A 750 15.55 18.96 -20.08
C LYS A 750 17.00 18.67 -19.76
N VAL A 751 17.26 17.88 -18.70
CA VAL A 751 18.63 17.45 -18.36
C VAL A 751 18.84 15.99 -18.79
N THR A 752 19.97 15.74 -19.48
CA THR A 752 20.36 14.40 -19.96
C THR A 752 21.73 13.99 -19.44
N GLY A 753 21.97 12.67 -19.37
CA GLY A 753 23.19 12.12 -18.80
C GLY A 753 24.41 12.14 -19.74
N SER A 754 24.24 12.35 -21.06
CA SER A 754 25.33 12.29 -22.05
C SER A 754 25.23 13.40 -23.08
N VAL A 755 26.40 13.91 -23.53
CA VAL A 755 26.50 14.94 -24.57
C VAL A 755 26.29 14.31 -25.94
N SER A 756 25.43 14.93 -26.76
CA SER A 756 25.14 14.53 -28.14
C SER A 756 24.90 15.78 -29.03
N LYS A 757 24.79 15.61 -30.35
CA LYS A 757 24.42 16.71 -31.29
C LYS A 757 23.05 17.36 -30.98
N LYS A 758 22.21 16.73 -30.11
CA LYS A 758 20.92 17.27 -29.65
C LYS A 758 21.04 18.01 -28.30
N THR A 759 22.23 18.17 -27.74
CA THR A 759 22.45 18.89 -26.49
C THR A 759 22.65 20.38 -26.84
N ASP A 760 21.86 21.26 -26.24
CA ASP A 760 21.95 22.71 -26.46
C ASP A 760 23.01 23.37 -25.57
N PHE A 761 23.09 22.92 -24.31
CA PHE A 761 24.02 23.51 -23.32
C PHE A 761 24.69 22.43 -22.47
N VAL A 762 25.94 22.64 -22.14
CA VAL A 762 26.65 21.89 -21.11
C VAL A 762 27.01 22.85 -19.98
N LEU A 763 26.41 22.62 -18.78
CA LEU A 763 26.76 23.33 -17.55
C LEU A 763 27.96 22.63 -16.91
N ALA A 764 29.11 23.30 -16.94
CA ALA A 764 30.40 22.78 -16.53
C ALA A 764 30.87 23.47 -15.24
N GLY A 765 31.10 22.67 -14.19
CA GLY A 765 31.77 23.12 -12.96
C GLY A 765 33.25 22.70 -12.93
N ALA A 766 33.88 22.83 -11.76
CA ALA A 766 35.24 22.39 -11.55
C ALA A 766 35.39 20.87 -11.79
N GLU A 767 36.54 20.44 -12.29
CA GLU A 767 36.89 19.06 -12.64
C GLU A 767 35.89 18.40 -13.61
N ALA A 768 35.43 19.17 -14.59
CA ALA A 768 34.56 18.67 -15.66
C ALA A 768 35.33 17.69 -16.56
N GLY A 769 35.02 16.41 -16.46
CA GLY A 769 35.71 15.32 -17.16
C GLY A 769 35.32 15.16 -18.64
N SER A 770 35.35 13.94 -19.19
CA SER A 770 35.16 13.60 -20.62
C SER A 770 33.93 14.19 -21.30
N LYS A 771 32.90 14.64 -20.54
CA LYS A 771 31.70 15.30 -21.10
C LYS A 771 32.02 16.71 -21.60
N LEU A 772 32.94 17.42 -20.95
CA LEU A 772 33.38 18.73 -21.40
C LEU A 772 34.15 18.66 -22.74
N THR A 773 35.09 17.70 -22.82
CA THR A 773 35.81 17.43 -24.06
C THR A 773 34.90 17.10 -25.22
N LYS A 774 33.92 16.24 -24.97
CA LYS A 774 32.91 15.84 -25.95
C LYS A 774 31.98 17.00 -26.38
N ALA A 775 31.70 17.93 -25.45
CA ALA A 775 30.92 19.14 -25.78
C ALA A 775 31.71 20.06 -26.70
N GLN A 776 33.02 20.22 -26.46
CA GLN A 776 33.95 20.98 -27.31
C GLN A 776 34.03 20.38 -28.71
N GLU A 777 34.23 19.05 -28.81
CA GLU A 777 34.28 18.33 -30.08
C GLU A 777 33.00 18.47 -30.92
N LEU A 778 31.84 18.53 -30.26
CA LEU A 778 30.54 18.63 -30.93
C LEU A 778 30.06 20.08 -31.11
N GLY A 779 30.82 21.09 -30.68
CA GLY A 779 30.48 22.51 -30.77
C GLY A 779 29.27 22.91 -29.91
N VAL A 780 29.00 22.17 -28.83
CA VAL A 780 27.89 22.45 -27.91
C VAL A 780 28.25 23.63 -26.99
N LYS A 781 27.35 24.54 -26.79
CA LYS A 781 27.59 25.71 -25.95
C LYS A 781 27.80 25.31 -24.49
N ILE A 782 28.95 25.71 -23.94
CA ILE A 782 29.32 25.45 -22.56
C ILE A 782 29.00 26.69 -21.74
N LEU A 783 28.42 26.49 -20.58
CA LEU A 783 28.09 27.51 -19.59
C LEU A 783 28.81 27.18 -18.29
N ASP A 784 29.40 28.19 -17.65
CA ASP A 784 29.79 28.10 -16.23
C ASP A 784 28.56 28.39 -15.34
N GLU A 785 28.74 28.22 -14.02
CA GLU A 785 27.65 28.45 -13.07
C GLU A 785 27.15 29.91 -13.03
N GLY A 786 28.09 30.88 -13.19
CA GLY A 786 27.74 32.27 -13.21
C GLY A 786 26.97 32.68 -14.47
N GLU A 787 27.33 32.17 -15.63
CA GLU A 787 26.61 32.34 -16.89
C GLU A 787 25.21 31.67 -16.83
N PHE A 788 25.15 30.47 -16.24
CA PHE A 788 23.90 29.77 -16.02
C PHE A 788 22.97 30.57 -15.11
N LEU A 789 23.46 31.08 -13.98
CA LEU A 789 22.67 31.90 -13.05
C LEU A 789 22.18 33.19 -13.70
N LYS A 790 23.01 33.84 -14.52
CA LYS A 790 22.60 35.04 -15.28
C LYS A 790 21.49 34.73 -16.31
N LEU A 791 21.51 33.55 -16.90
CA LEU A 791 20.44 33.10 -17.77
C LEU A 791 19.16 32.72 -17.02
N CYS A 792 19.26 32.40 -15.74
CA CYS A 792 18.08 32.05 -14.91
C CYS A 792 17.33 33.26 -14.37
N GLY A 793 17.90 34.46 -14.39
CA GLY A 793 17.33 35.72 -13.88
C GLY A 793 17.82 36.03 -12.49
#